data_db6a4e4751feaa1472e276c22abfc220
#
_entry.id   db6a4e4751feaa1472e276c22abfc220
#
_cell.length_a   1.000
_cell.length_b   1.000
_cell.length_c   1.000
_cell.angle_alpha   90.00
_cell.angle_beta   90.00
_cell.angle_gamma   90.00
#
_symmetry.space_group_name_H-M   'P 1'
#
loop_
_entity.id
_entity.type
_entity.pdbx_description
1 polymer ?
#
loop_
_entity_poly.entity_id
_entity_poly.type
_entity_poly.pdbx_seq_one_letter_code
_entity_poly.pdbx_strand_id
1 'polypeptide(L)'
;MYSCGTYIYIMNTVRRHPYVFVSIISLLAAVLVWWFTPKEYGAQTKIYDEYKETDLSVGLNSLNVTVRDLIGSENKGINDVEVYCRILKSYDFARKLAKVTVPAINVEYGKYLGEKDTLDAIKDNVSYKLSTLEQSLIIQFKDRDQLVAAQMLDSVTAILQNVITEKRQKTNNALLVNATAKRERAKKNYEVATAKYAAFVDSNANPTSASVAKVQEALLKEANNLFSIYSKANEEYVRYDLLQKRSYNSFAVVKCNSVPLHYTSYLIGYVLFALFVSICSVKGYRLYKEWRGRKHFVDFGGASSPWCITLVVWACLMFALIFRDPTLLNPPTEMFYTSIVLWLVFFTIASFVTYTLLPCSGNDINEVRKSAASPIELKNINRAMFYSFLFLSIVITPLYLKKIMEVVMMFGTDDLFKNMRDLAVYGNDRSFLNYAVVINETLMIVALWAYPNIKRWQLFVACAGCLLNSIAIMEKGGILLVVFSIIFILYQRSYIKVRTIVIIGVSIIFLSYGFNMLRLSEDELNSSADYSLFSFIACYLLSPPVAYCTLAREIVPQFGAHTFPLVYLFMNKFGMGSYVFFDRLQEFVFVPISTNVYTILQPFYMDFGQFGVAVFAVIYGILTGWAYRMMRNGRAFGKCFYMYLAYALALQFFQEYIFTGNLHIIQLIVFLFLCTQDRFRLSFKKNSADI
;
A
#
# COMPACT_ATOMS: atom_id res chain seq x y z
N MET A 1 -31.24 -57.26 -2.61
CA MET A 1 -30.76 -57.13 -1.21
C MET A 1 -29.35 -56.50 -1.06
N TYR A 2 -28.49 -56.54 -2.08
CA TYR A 2 -27.13 -55.95 -1.99
C TYR A 2 -27.07 -54.39 -1.95
N SER A 3 -28.08 -53.70 -2.47
CA SER A 3 -28.03 -52.21 -2.51
C SER A 3 -28.32 -51.53 -1.15
N CYS A 4 -29.12 -52.18 -0.28
CA CYS A 4 -29.51 -51.59 1.00
C CYS A 4 -28.38 -51.66 2.05
N GLY A 5 -27.55 -52.72 2.03
CA GLY A 5 -26.42 -52.91 2.94
C GLY A 5 -25.29 -51.90 2.65
N THR A 6 -25.01 -51.65 1.37
CA THR A 6 -24.00 -50.69 0.92
C THR A 6 -24.39 -49.25 1.27
N TYR A 7 -25.69 -48.92 1.12
CA TYR A 7 -26.19 -47.58 1.49
C TYR A 7 -26.09 -47.31 3.00
N ILE A 8 -26.41 -48.30 3.83
CA ILE A 8 -26.33 -48.21 5.30
C ILE A 8 -24.86 -48.11 5.74
N TYR A 9 -23.93 -48.83 5.09
CA TYR A 9 -22.52 -48.79 5.37
C TYR A 9 -21.93 -47.39 5.03
N ILE A 10 -22.25 -46.86 3.85
CA ILE A 10 -21.84 -45.51 3.44
C ILE A 10 -22.37 -44.44 4.40
N MET A 11 -23.68 -44.51 4.76
CA MET A 11 -24.27 -43.57 5.71
C MET A 11 -23.63 -43.64 7.09
N ASN A 12 -23.25 -44.79 7.59
CA ASN A 12 -22.56 -44.94 8.86
C ASN A 12 -21.11 -44.40 8.80
N THR A 13 -20.43 -44.62 7.69
CA THR A 13 -19.07 -44.08 7.47
C THR A 13 -19.08 -42.57 7.35
N VAL A 14 -20.05 -41.97 6.65
CA VAL A 14 -20.25 -40.52 6.56
C VAL A 14 -20.52 -39.90 7.94
N ARG A 15 -21.34 -40.56 8.77
CA ARG A 15 -21.61 -40.11 10.15
C ARG A 15 -20.38 -40.18 11.05
N ARG A 16 -19.49 -41.19 10.87
CA ARG A 16 -18.26 -41.33 11.65
C ARG A 16 -17.17 -40.36 11.24
N HIS A 17 -17.05 -40.05 9.94
CA HIS A 17 -15.98 -39.22 9.39
C HIS A 17 -16.51 -38.10 8.48
N PRO A 18 -17.37 -37.19 9.00
CA PRO A 18 -18.00 -36.16 8.17
C PRO A 18 -16.99 -35.19 7.52
N TYR A 19 -15.87 -34.90 8.17
CA TYR A 19 -14.83 -34.04 7.61
C TYR A 19 -14.20 -34.63 6.34
N VAL A 20 -13.90 -35.96 6.37
CA VAL A 20 -13.28 -36.63 5.23
C VAL A 20 -14.24 -36.63 4.03
N PHE A 21 -15.49 -36.93 4.25
CA PHE A 21 -16.47 -37.01 3.18
C PHE A 21 -16.78 -35.67 2.54
N VAL A 22 -17.01 -34.63 3.37
CA VAL A 22 -17.26 -33.27 2.87
C VAL A 22 -16.00 -32.73 2.18
N SER A 23 -14.78 -33.00 2.69
CA SER A 23 -13.54 -32.61 2.04
C SER A 23 -13.36 -33.27 0.67
N ILE A 24 -13.64 -34.55 0.54
CA ILE A 24 -13.54 -35.24 -0.77
C ILE A 24 -14.51 -34.61 -1.78
N ILE A 25 -15.78 -34.39 -1.40
CA ILE A 25 -16.76 -33.76 -2.29
C ILE A 25 -16.31 -32.36 -2.69
N SER A 26 -15.83 -31.54 -1.73
CA SER A 26 -15.39 -30.19 -2.00
C SER A 26 -14.13 -30.16 -2.87
N LEU A 27 -13.19 -31.09 -2.69
CA LEU A 27 -12.02 -31.25 -3.56
C LEU A 27 -12.41 -31.63 -4.98
N LEU A 28 -13.35 -32.58 -5.16
CA LEU A 28 -13.85 -32.94 -6.48
C LEU A 28 -14.52 -31.74 -7.15
N ALA A 29 -15.35 -30.99 -6.42
CA ALA A 29 -15.96 -29.77 -6.93
C ALA A 29 -14.90 -28.71 -7.32
N ALA A 30 -13.85 -28.55 -6.52
CA ALA A 30 -12.76 -27.62 -6.84
C ALA A 30 -12.00 -28.00 -8.12
N VAL A 31 -11.72 -29.29 -8.29
CA VAL A 31 -11.07 -29.80 -9.51
C VAL A 31 -11.97 -29.61 -10.73
N LEU A 32 -13.27 -29.87 -10.60
CA LEU A 32 -14.24 -29.63 -11.69
C LEU A 32 -14.31 -28.15 -12.07
N VAL A 33 -14.44 -27.26 -11.09
CA VAL A 33 -14.45 -25.80 -11.35
C VAL A 33 -13.17 -25.38 -12.06
N TRP A 34 -12.02 -25.85 -11.58
CA TRP A 34 -10.72 -25.55 -12.22
C TRP A 34 -10.64 -26.07 -13.65
N TRP A 35 -11.18 -27.28 -13.89
CA TRP A 35 -11.17 -27.89 -15.22
C TRP A 35 -11.99 -27.10 -16.25
N PHE A 36 -13.15 -26.57 -15.82
CA PHE A 36 -14.04 -25.78 -16.66
C PHE A 36 -13.71 -24.28 -16.71
N THR A 37 -12.81 -23.80 -15.86
CA THR A 37 -12.38 -22.40 -15.89
C THR A 37 -11.57 -22.13 -17.16
N PRO A 38 -11.94 -21.13 -17.99
CA PRO A 38 -11.17 -20.79 -19.20
C PRO A 38 -9.75 -20.38 -18.83
N LYS A 39 -8.80 -20.86 -19.61
CA LYS A 39 -7.39 -20.51 -19.42
C LYS A 39 -7.17 -19.11 -19.99
N GLU A 40 -6.53 -18.28 -19.20
CA GLU A 40 -6.06 -16.96 -19.62
C GLU A 40 -4.55 -16.89 -19.45
N TYR A 41 -3.90 -16.22 -20.38
CA TYR A 41 -2.46 -16.01 -20.36
C TYR A 41 -2.20 -14.51 -20.30
N GLY A 42 -1.16 -14.13 -19.58
CA GLY A 42 -0.72 -12.76 -19.49
C GLY A 42 0.73 -12.64 -19.90
N ALA A 43 1.04 -11.63 -20.69
CA ALA A 43 2.39 -11.20 -20.98
C ALA A 43 2.64 -9.86 -20.30
N GLN A 44 3.86 -9.64 -19.81
CA GLN A 44 4.23 -8.35 -19.22
C GLN A 44 5.60 -7.89 -19.69
N THR A 45 5.78 -6.57 -19.71
CA THR A 45 7.05 -5.92 -20.01
C THR A 45 7.26 -4.73 -19.09
N LYS A 46 8.51 -4.45 -18.76
CA LYS A 46 8.89 -3.22 -18.03
C LYS A 46 9.50 -2.24 -19.01
N ILE A 47 9.06 -1.00 -18.91
CA ILE A 47 9.58 0.11 -19.72
C ILE A 47 10.26 1.07 -18.76
N TYR A 48 11.50 1.42 -19.07
CA TYR A 48 12.27 2.45 -18.38
C TYR A 48 12.41 3.65 -19.32
N ASP A 49 12.15 4.84 -18.81
CA ASP A 49 12.42 6.06 -19.57
C ASP A 49 13.96 6.24 -19.66
N GLU A 50 14.52 6.12 -20.86
CA GLU A 50 15.94 6.37 -21.12
C GLU A 50 16.26 7.87 -21.14
N TYR A 51 15.23 8.70 -21.17
CA TYR A 51 15.39 10.14 -21.26
C TYR A 51 15.72 10.73 -19.89
N LYS A 52 16.97 10.57 -19.45
CA LYS A 52 17.53 11.41 -18.39
C LYS A 52 18.08 12.69 -19.02
N GLU A 53 17.54 13.83 -18.67
CA GLU A 53 18.12 15.17 -18.96
C GLU A 53 19.58 15.32 -18.50
N THR A 54 20.10 14.37 -17.72
CA THR A 54 21.46 14.35 -17.16
C THR A 54 22.56 14.29 -18.23
N ASP A 55 22.31 13.78 -19.42
CA ASP A 55 23.31 13.76 -20.48
C ASP A 55 23.53 15.12 -21.16
N LEU A 56 22.60 16.05 -21.03
CA LEU A 56 22.76 17.43 -21.49
C LEU A 56 23.51 18.31 -20.49
N SER A 57 23.51 17.94 -19.20
CA SER A 57 24.19 18.72 -18.15
C SER A 57 25.71 18.56 -18.18
N VAL A 58 26.23 17.47 -18.74
CA VAL A 58 27.70 17.23 -18.80
C VAL A 58 28.41 18.18 -19.77
N GLY A 59 27.70 18.66 -20.79
CA GLY A 59 28.25 19.66 -21.73
C GLY A 59 28.08 21.14 -21.30
N LEU A 60 27.17 21.43 -20.35
CA LEU A 60 26.80 22.77 -19.91
C LEU A 60 27.35 23.16 -18.53
N ASN A 61 27.99 22.23 -17.81
CA ASN A 61 28.62 22.49 -16.51
C ASN A 61 29.84 23.44 -16.56
N SER A 62 30.24 23.87 -17.77
CA SER A 62 31.28 24.91 -17.92
C SER A 62 30.72 26.35 -17.87
N LEU A 63 29.41 26.51 -17.87
CA LEU A 63 28.76 27.82 -17.75
C LEU A 63 27.90 27.75 -16.47
N ASN A 64 28.27 28.53 -15.47
CA ASN A 64 27.68 28.69 -14.13
C ASN A 64 26.20 29.15 -14.14
N VAL A 65 25.36 28.57 -15.01
CA VAL A 65 23.92 28.77 -15.04
C VAL A 65 23.27 27.45 -14.68
N THR A 66 22.72 27.38 -13.49
CA THR A 66 21.94 26.24 -13.03
C THR A 66 20.77 26.06 -14.00
N VAL A 67 20.68 24.89 -14.65
CA VAL A 67 19.54 24.47 -15.51
C VAL A 67 18.20 24.58 -14.76
N ARG A 68 18.23 24.72 -13.43
CA ARG A 68 17.09 25.03 -12.56
C ARG A 68 16.44 26.39 -12.84
N ASP A 69 17.23 27.40 -13.27
CA ASP A 69 16.73 28.77 -13.44
C ASP A 69 16.21 29.04 -14.87
N LEU A 70 16.49 28.15 -15.81
CA LEU A 70 16.13 28.32 -17.24
C LEU A 70 14.86 27.54 -17.65
N ILE A 71 14.46 26.56 -16.86
CA ILE A 71 13.23 25.81 -17.06
C ILE A 71 12.42 26.07 -15.81
N GLY A 72 11.39 26.91 -15.90
CA GLY A 72 10.46 27.14 -14.80
C GLY A 72 10.14 25.81 -14.13
N SER A 73 10.81 25.59 -12.99
CA SER A 73 10.85 24.34 -12.29
C SER A 73 9.54 24.11 -11.61
N GLU A 74 8.70 23.29 -12.15
CA GLU A 74 7.70 22.62 -11.31
C GLU A 74 7.08 21.49 -12.10
N ASN A 75 7.78 20.44 -12.45
CA ASN A 75 7.17 19.12 -12.72
C ASN A 75 8.20 18.17 -13.33
N LYS A 76 9.02 17.60 -12.45
CA LYS A 76 10.09 16.69 -12.82
C LYS A 76 9.58 15.27 -12.99
N GLY A 77 9.95 14.64 -14.10
CA GLY A 77 10.06 13.18 -14.25
C GLY A 77 8.77 12.34 -14.20
N ILE A 78 7.77 12.75 -13.44
CA ILE A 78 6.49 12.05 -13.31
C ILE A 78 5.59 12.29 -14.51
N ASN A 79 5.73 13.43 -15.19
CA ASN A 79 4.84 13.83 -16.27
C ASN A 79 4.96 12.96 -17.55
N ASP A 80 6.14 12.43 -17.86
CA ASP A 80 6.31 11.67 -19.08
C ASP A 80 5.68 10.28 -18.98
N VAL A 81 5.84 9.60 -17.86
CA VAL A 81 5.25 8.27 -17.63
C VAL A 81 3.72 8.37 -17.47
N GLU A 82 3.22 9.45 -16.88
CA GLU A 82 1.77 9.71 -16.81
C GLU A 82 1.17 9.94 -18.20
N VAL A 83 1.93 10.60 -19.12
CA VAL A 83 1.52 10.73 -20.53
C VAL A 83 1.42 9.38 -21.20
N TYR A 84 2.34 8.43 -20.91
CA TYR A 84 2.26 7.06 -21.42
C TYR A 84 1.00 6.34 -20.95
N CYS A 85 0.66 6.49 -19.67
CA CYS A 85 -0.57 5.94 -19.10
C CYS A 85 -1.84 6.51 -19.77
N ARG A 86 -1.86 7.81 -20.06
CA ARG A 86 -2.98 8.45 -20.76
C ARG A 86 -3.11 7.96 -22.22
N ILE A 87 -1.98 7.74 -22.92
CA ILE A 87 -1.97 7.18 -24.27
C ILE A 87 -2.55 5.76 -24.25
N LEU A 88 -2.09 4.89 -23.34
CA LEU A 88 -2.55 3.50 -23.23
C LEU A 88 -4.06 3.40 -22.96
N LYS A 89 -4.65 4.36 -22.21
CA LYS A 89 -6.09 4.43 -21.93
C LYS A 89 -6.94 4.97 -23.09
N SER A 90 -6.32 5.57 -24.11
CA SER A 90 -7.06 6.27 -25.16
C SER A 90 -7.73 5.30 -26.15
N TYR A 91 -8.91 5.67 -26.63
CA TYR A 91 -9.58 4.92 -27.69
C TYR A 91 -8.79 4.90 -29.01
N ASP A 92 -8.00 5.94 -29.29
CA ASP A 92 -7.15 5.98 -30.48
C ASP A 92 -6.04 4.92 -30.42
N PHE A 93 -5.50 4.66 -29.23
CA PHE A 93 -4.54 3.59 -29.01
C PHE A 93 -5.20 2.20 -29.18
N ALA A 94 -6.37 1.99 -28.58
CA ALA A 94 -7.15 0.76 -28.77
C ALA A 94 -7.51 0.52 -30.24
N ARG A 95 -7.85 1.58 -30.99
CA ARG A 95 -8.15 1.50 -32.43
C ARG A 95 -6.93 1.12 -33.27
N LYS A 96 -5.72 1.58 -32.88
CA LYS A 96 -4.47 1.16 -33.52
C LYS A 96 -4.19 -0.31 -33.23
N LEU A 97 -4.39 -0.77 -32.00
CA LEU A 97 -4.24 -2.16 -31.61
C LEU A 97 -5.23 -3.10 -32.34
N ALA A 98 -6.48 -2.68 -32.50
CA ALA A 98 -7.50 -3.46 -33.21
C ALA A 98 -7.09 -3.82 -34.64
N LYS A 99 -6.29 -2.97 -35.31
CA LYS A 99 -5.81 -3.14 -36.70
C LYS A 99 -4.51 -3.95 -36.79
N VAL A 100 -3.92 -4.34 -35.66
CA VAL A 100 -2.71 -5.15 -35.66
C VAL A 100 -3.03 -6.55 -36.15
N THR A 101 -2.32 -6.98 -37.18
CA THR A 101 -2.36 -8.40 -37.63
C THR A 101 -1.45 -9.21 -36.71
N VAL A 102 -2.03 -10.16 -35.97
CA VAL A 102 -1.30 -11.02 -35.04
C VAL A 102 -0.67 -12.17 -35.83
N PRO A 103 0.67 -12.33 -35.87
CA PRO A 103 1.32 -13.36 -36.67
C PRO A 103 0.89 -14.78 -36.31
N ALA A 104 0.59 -15.07 -35.05
CA ALA A 104 0.17 -16.41 -34.60
C ALA A 104 -1.15 -16.88 -35.23
N ILE A 105 -2.07 -15.97 -35.54
CA ILE A 105 -3.41 -16.26 -36.05
C ILE A 105 -3.64 -15.71 -37.46
N ASN A 106 -2.73 -14.90 -37.97
CA ASN A 106 -2.77 -14.21 -39.27
C ASN A 106 -4.08 -13.43 -39.54
N VAL A 107 -4.69 -12.86 -38.46
CA VAL A 107 -5.94 -12.08 -38.49
C VAL A 107 -5.73 -10.77 -37.68
N GLU A 108 -6.44 -9.71 -38.08
CA GLU A 108 -6.49 -8.48 -37.30
C GLU A 108 -7.08 -8.76 -35.89
N TYR A 109 -6.45 -8.24 -34.84
CA TYR A 109 -6.83 -8.53 -33.45
C TYR A 109 -8.29 -8.14 -33.16
N GLY A 110 -8.77 -7.04 -33.72
CA GLY A 110 -10.16 -6.63 -33.60
C GLY A 110 -11.17 -7.62 -34.20
N LYS A 111 -10.81 -8.31 -35.28
CA LYS A 111 -11.63 -9.38 -35.89
C LYS A 111 -11.55 -10.69 -35.10
N TYR A 112 -10.39 -10.96 -34.49
CA TYR A 112 -10.19 -12.15 -33.63
C TYR A 112 -11.08 -12.10 -32.38
N LEU A 113 -11.24 -10.93 -31.74
CA LEU A 113 -12.09 -10.80 -30.55
C LEU A 113 -13.59 -11.00 -30.85
N GLY A 114 -14.07 -10.61 -32.05
CA GLY A 114 -15.43 -10.88 -32.53
C GLY A 114 -16.57 -10.26 -31.71
N GLU A 115 -16.29 -9.36 -30.78
CA GLU A 115 -17.26 -8.77 -29.85
C GLU A 115 -17.85 -7.46 -30.37
N LYS A 116 -19.09 -7.14 -29.92
CA LYS A 116 -19.76 -5.88 -30.31
C LYS A 116 -19.01 -4.64 -29.82
N ASP A 117 -18.33 -4.72 -28.66
CA ASP A 117 -17.57 -3.62 -28.04
C ASP A 117 -16.06 -3.93 -28.05
N THR A 118 -15.53 -4.25 -29.22
CA THR A 118 -14.13 -4.66 -29.43
C THR A 118 -13.10 -3.69 -28.84
N LEU A 119 -13.35 -2.38 -28.85
CA LEU A 119 -12.41 -1.38 -28.34
C LEU A 119 -12.34 -1.38 -26.82
N ASP A 120 -13.45 -1.61 -26.11
CA ASP A 120 -13.47 -1.71 -24.67
C ASP A 120 -12.83 -3.01 -24.19
N ALA A 121 -13.09 -4.14 -24.89
CA ALA A 121 -12.42 -5.41 -24.64
C ALA A 121 -10.90 -5.29 -24.82
N ILE A 122 -10.40 -4.58 -25.84
CA ILE A 122 -8.98 -4.32 -26.01
C ILE A 122 -8.40 -3.49 -24.86
N LYS A 123 -9.13 -2.47 -24.38
CA LYS A 123 -8.69 -1.66 -23.24
C LYS A 123 -8.63 -2.47 -21.95
N ASP A 124 -9.56 -3.40 -21.74
CA ASP A 124 -9.59 -4.28 -20.58
C ASP A 124 -8.47 -5.33 -20.61
N ASN A 125 -8.04 -5.73 -21.81
CA ASN A 125 -6.90 -6.63 -21.99
C ASN A 125 -5.55 -5.95 -21.76
N VAL A 126 -5.48 -4.61 -21.86
CA VAL A 126 -4.27 -3.81 -21.57
C VAL A 126 -4.35 -3.27 -20.16
N SER A 127 -3.48 -3.69 -19.28
CA SER A 127 -3.29 -3.12 -17.97
C SER A 127 -1.87 -2.58 -17.80
N TYR A 128 -1.69 -1.58 -16.94
CA TYR A 128 -0.38 -1.00 -16.67
C TYR A 128 -0.29 -0.57 -15.23
N LYS A 129 0.95 -0.58 -14.72
CA LYS A 129 1.30 -0.14 -13.38
C LYS A 129 2.53 0.74 -13.44
N LEU A 130 2.46 1.88 -12.77
CA LEU A 130 3.60 2.78 -12.58
C LEU A 130 4.35 2.38 -11.31
N SER A 131 5.63 2.02 -11.44
CA SER A 131 6.53 1.85 -10.32
C SER A 131 7.29 3.14 -10.08
N THR A 132 6.94 3.85 -9.01
CA THR A 132 7.61 5.10 -8.62
C THR A 132 8.98 4.86 -8.04
N LEU A 133 9.20 3.71 -7.36
CA LEU A 133 10.49 3.32 -6.79
C LEU A 133 11.53 3.02 -7.87
N GLU A 134 11.13 2.31 -8.93
CA GLU A 134 12.01 1.94 -10.05
C GLU A 134 11.94 2.94 -11.22
N GLN A 135 11.09 3.96 -11.15
CA GLN A 135 10.80 4.89 -12.25
C GLN A 135 10.48 4.13 -13.55
N SER A 136 9.73 3.05 -13.45
CA SER A 136 9.39 2.15 -14.56
C SER A 136 7.88 2.04 -14.75
N LEU A 137 7.45 1.78 -15.99
CA LEU A 137 6.08 1.46 -16.33
C LEU A 137 5.99 -0.03 -16.68
N ILE A 138 5.22 -0.78 -15.92
CA ILE A 138 4.91 -2.18 -16.23
C ILE A 138 3.66 -2.19 -17.09
N ILE A 139 3.73 -2.77 -18.28
CA ILE A 139 2.59 -2.98 -19.17
C ILE A 139 2.31 -4.47 -19.23
N GLN A 140 1.03 -4.82 -19.16
CA GLN A 140 0.55 -6.20 -19.20
C GLN A 140 -0.52 -6.32 -20.27
N PHE A 141 -0.49 -7.43 -21.00
CA PHE A 141 -1.52 -7.80 -21.97
C PHE A 141 -2.06 -9.20 -21.68
N LYS A 142 -3.38 -9.35 -21.69
CA LYS A 142 -4.08 -10.60 -21.40
C LYS A 142 -4.78 -11.12 -22.63
N ASP A 143 -4.70 -12.44 -22.86
CA ASP A 143 -5.43 -13.13 -23.92
C ASP A 143 -5.67 -14.59 -23.56
N ARG A 144 -6.56 -15.26 -24.30
CA ARG A 144 -6.83 -16.70 -24.17
C ARG A 144 -5.72 -17.55 -24.77
N ASP A 145 -4.91 -17.00 -25.66
CA ASP A 145 -3.78 -17.67 -26.28
C ASP A 145 -2.45 -17.04 -25.83
N GLN A 146 -1.51 -17.89 -25.43
CA GLN A 146 -0.20 -17.47 -24.92
C GLN A 146 0.65 -16.72 -25.97
N LEU A 147 0.64 -17.19 -27.22
CA LEU A 147 1.41 -16.56 -28.29
C LEU A 147 0.78 -15.24 -28.69
N VAL A 148 -0.56 -15.17 -28.74
CA VAL A 148 -1.29 -13.93 -29.02
C VAL A 148 -1.01 -12.90 -27.93
N ALA A 149 -1.05 -13.28 -26.64
CA ALA A 149 -0.74 -12.35 -25.55
C ALA A 149 0.68 -11.77 -25.65
N ALA A 150 1.69 -12.59 -25.98
CA ALA A 150 3.07 -12.15 -26.15
C ALA A 150 3.25 -11.21 -27.34
N GLN A 151 2.70 -11.58 -28.53
CA GLN A 151 2.81 -10.78 -29.75
C GLN A 151 2.04 -9.47 -29.68
N MET A 152 0.87 -9.48 -29.02
CA MET A 152 0.10 -8.26 -28.78
C MET A 152 0.82 -7.33 -27.82
N LEU A 153 1.50 -7.84 -26.79
CA LEU A 153 2.32 -7.02 -25.90
C LEU A 153 3.47 -6.35 -26.65
N ASP A 154 4.16 -7.08 -27.56
CA ASP A 154 5.18 -6.49 -28.44
C ASP A 154 4.58 -5.38 -29.32
N SER A 155 3.37 -5.58 -29.82
CA SER A 155 2.64 -4.59 -30.61
C SER A 155 2.23 -3.37 -29.77
N VAL A 156 1.80 -3.57 -28.53
CA VAL A 156 1.50 -2.49 -27.57
C VAL A 156 2.72 -1.61 -27.35
N THR A 157 3.88 -2.23 -27.09
CA THR A 157 5.12 -1.49 -26.85
C THR A 157 5.60 -0.74 -28.10
N ALA A 158 5.56 -1.37 -29.27
CA ALA A 158 5.94 -0.75 -30.53
C ALA A 158 5.05 0.44 -30.92
N ILE A 159 3.73 0.29 -30.80
CA ILE A 159 2.78 1.38 -31.06
C ILE A 159 2.97 2.52 -30.07
N LEU A 160 3.14 2.22 -28.77
CA LEU A 160 3.40 3.22 -27.73
C LEU A 160 4.67 4.02 -28.08
N GLN A 161 5.76 3.33 -28.43
CA GLN A 161 7.03 3.96 -28.82
C GLN A 161 6.86 4.88 -30.03
N ASN A 162 6.15 4.43 -31.05
CA ASN A 162 5.90 5.22 -32.26
C ASN A 162 5.06 6.48 -31.95
N VAL A 163 4.00 6.35 -31.14
CA VAL A 163 3.14 7.48 -30.75
C VAL A 163 3.91 8.52 -29.94
N ILE A 164 4.77 8.08 -29.03
CA ILE A 164 5.59 8.98 -28.21
C ILE A 164 6.62 9.68 -29.07
N THR A 165 7.34 8.93 -29.91
CA THR A 165 8.35 9.49 -30.83
C THR A 165 7.73 10.52 -31.75
N GLU A 166 6.58 10.22 -32.37
CA GLU A 166 5.86 11.15 -33.23
C GLU A 166 5.44 12.43 -32.50
N LYS A 167 4.91 12.29 -31.28
CA LYS A 167 4.51 13.44 -30.45
C LYS A 167 5.71 14.30 -30.06
N ARG A 168 6.82 13.68 -29.64
CA ARG A 168 8.07 14.39 -29.30
C ARG A 168 8.63 15.12 -30.53
N GLN A 169 8.69 14.48 -31.69
CA GLN A 169 9.14 15.11 -32.93
C GLN A 169 8.30 16.33 -33.32
N LYS A 170 6.96 16.24 -33.21
CA LYS A 170 6.08 17.39 -33.49
C LYS A 170 6.35 18.56 -32.54
N THR A 171 6.52 18.26 -31.24
CA THR A 171 6.83 19.29 -30.23
C THR A 171 8.21 19.91 -30.47
N ASN A 172 9.23 19.09 -30.73
CA ASN A 172 10.60 19.58 -30.99
C ASN A 172 10.67 20.42 -32.27
N ASN A 173 9.95 20.02 -33.31
CA ASN A 173 9.86 20.81 -34.54
C ASN A 173 9.24 22.18 -34.31
N ALA A 174 8.15 22.25 -33.54
CA ALA A 174 7.52 23.53 -33.20
C ALA A 174 8.44 24.44 -32.38
N LEU A 175 9.16 23.87 -31.42
CA LEU A 175 10.14 24.60 -30.62
C LEU A 175 11.34 25.08 -31.46
N LEU A 176 11.84 24.27 -32.38
CA LEU A 176 12.92 24.63 -33.29
C LEU A 176 12.50 25.78 -34.23
N VAL A 177 11.31 25.74 -34.78
CA VAL A 177 10.77 26.82 -35.62
C VAL A 177 10.73 28.13 -34.86
N ASN A 178 10.23 28.10 -33.60
CA ASN A 178 10.16 29.28 -32.76
C ASN A 178 11.56 29.79 -32.38
N ALA A 179 12.49 28.91 -32.03
CA ALA A 179 13.85 29.28 -31.69
C ALA A 179 14.60 29.86 -32.88
N THR A 180 14.38 29.31 -34.11
CA THR A 180 14.93 29.86 -35.34
C THR A 180 14.44 31.28 -35.59
N ALA A 181 13.15 31.53 -35.48
CA ALA A 181 12.58 32.86 -35.67
C ALA A 181 13.11 33.88 -34.62
N LYS A 182 13.26 33.44 -33.38
CA LYS A 182 13.81 34.26 -32.27
C LYS A 182 15.28 34.59 -32.52
N ARG A 183 16.10 33.62 -32.95
CA ARG A 183 17.50 33.81 -33.28
C ARG A 183 17.67 34.77 -34.44
N GLU A 184 16.92 34.63 -35.53
CA GLU A 184 17.00 35.51 -36.67
C GLU A 184 16.63 36.99 -36.34
N ARG A 185 15.59 37.18 -35.51
CA ARG A 185 15.22 38.51 -35.03
C ARG A 185 16.31 39.13 -34.15
N ALA A 186 16.87 38.36 -33.22
CA ALA A 186 17.94 38.83 -32.35
C ALA A 186 19.21 39.12 -33.14
N LYS A 187 19.58 38.32 -34.14
CA LYS A 187 20.70 38.51 -35.04
C LYS A 187 20.55 39.81 -35.80
N LYS A 188 19.40 40.07 -36.44
CA LYS A 188 19.12 41.29 -37.20
C LYS A 188 19.21 42.53 -36.29
N ASN A 189 18.69 42.48 -35.08
CA ASN A 189 18.79 43.60 -34.16
C ASN A 189 20.24 43.90 -33.73
N TYR A 190 21.04 42.87 -33.48
CA TYR A 190 22.47 42.99 -33.20
C TYR A 190 23.23 43.56 -34.37
N GLU A 191 23.02 43.08 -35.61
CA GLU A 191 23.67 43.60 -36.84
C GLU A 191 23.35 45.07 -37.05
N VAL A 192 22.10 45.50 -36.86
CA VAL A 192 21.69 46.92 -36.95
C VAL A 192 22.38 47.80 -35.90
N ALA A 193 22.46 47.34 -34.65
CA ALA A 193 23.12 48.08 -33.58
C ALA A 193 24.64 48.20 -33.80
N THR A 194 25.26 47.10 -34.27
CA THR A 194 26.69 47.06 -34.60
C THR A 194 27.01 48.00 -35.77
N ALA A 195 26.16 48.02 -36.82
CA ALA A 195 26.29 48.93 -37.94
C ALA A 195 26.15 50.42 -37.52
N LYS A 196 25.21 50.73 -36.61
CA LYS A 196 25.05 52.06 -36.04
C LYS A 196 26.28 52.47 -35.24
N TYR A 197 26.81 51.58 -34.42
CA TYR A 197 28.03 51.85 -33.63
C TYR A 197 29.21 52.11 -34.56
N ALA A 198 29.46 51.24 -35.59
CA ALA A 198 30.53 51.39 -36.55
C ALA A 198 30.42 52.72 -37.30
N ALA A 199 29.25 53.06 -37.86
CA ALA A 199 29.03 54.31 -38.58
C ALA A 199 29.27 55.55 -37.69
N PHE A 200 28.93 55.47 -36.40
CA PHE A 200 29.20 56.54 -35.45
C PHE A 200 30.69 56.68 -35.17
N VAL A 201 31.44 55.59 -34.98
CA VAL A 201 32.89 55.60 -34.78
C VAL A 201 33.62 56.15 -36.03
N ASP A 202 33.23 55.72 -37.23
CA ASP A 202 33.83 56.19 -38.49
C ASP A 202 33.62 57.71 -38.71
N SER A 203 32.47 58.24 -38.34
CA SER A 203 32.15 59.66 -38.44
C SER A 203 32.80 60.57 -37.34
N ASN A 204 33.26 59.93 -36.25
CA ASN A 204 33.85 60.64 -35.08
C ASN A 204 35.19 60.02 -34.69
N ALA A 205 36.13 59.91 -35.62
CA ALA A 205 37.43 59.25 -35.46
C ALA A 205 38.32 59.81 -34.37
N ASN A 206 38.14 61.12 -34.00
CA ASN A 206 38.82 61.76 -32.88
C ASN A 206 37.81 62.48 -31.94
N PRO A 207 37.25 61.80 -30.93
CA PRO A 207 36.29 62.42 -30.03
C PRO A 207 36.97 63.47 -29.10
N THR A 208 36.82 64.74 -29.40
CA THR A 208 37.33 65.86 -28.57
C THR A 208 36.31 66.34 -27.51
N SER A 209 35.08 65.80 -27.54
CA SER A 209 34.02 66.25 -26.64
C SER A 209 33.51 65.06 -25.74
N ALA A 210 33.36 65.37 -24.45
CA ALA A 210 32.84 64.42 -23.48
C ALA A 210 31.41 63.92 -23.82
N SER A 211 30.64 64.68 -24.58
CA SER A 211 29.30 64.27 -25.06
C SER A 211 29.37 63.20 -26.15
N VAL A 212 30.31 63.24 -27.07
CA VAL A 212 30.54 62.27 -28.13
C VAL A 212 31.01 60.94 -27.51
N ALA A 213 31.90 60.95 -26.52
CA ALA A 213 32.33 59.74 -25.81
C ALA A 213 31.19 59.06 -25.08
N LYS A 214 30.29 59.81 -24.45
CA LYS A 214 29.06 59.21 -23.81
C LYS A 214 28.14 58.56 -24.80
N VAL A 215 27.92 59.12 -26.00
CA VAL A 215 27.09 58.51 -27.03
C VAL A 215 27.75 57.24 -27.57
N GLN A 216 29.05 57.25 -27.78
CA GLN A 216 29.81 56.08 -28.23
C GLN A 216 29.71 54.95 -27.19
N GLU A 217 29.85 55.23 -25.91
CA GLU A 217 29.68 54.26 -24.81
C GLU A 217 28.26 53.68 -24.77
N ALA A 218 27.24 54.55 -24.94
CA ALA A 218 25.84 54.11 -24.97
C ALA A 218 25.53 53.17 -26.15
N LEU A 219 26.05 53.47 -27.35
CA LEU A 219 25.90 52.62 -28.53
C LEU A 219 26.63 51.29 -28.40
N LEU A 220 27.83 51.32 -27.81
CA LEU A 220 28.58 50.10 -27.50
C LEU A 220 27.83 49.20 -26.50
N LYS A 221 27.29 49.81 -25.45
CA LYS A 221 26.48 49.13 -24.44
C LYS A 221 25.22 48.51 -25.05
N GLU A 222 24.52 49.22 -25.93
CA GLU A 222 23.37 48.70 -26.69
C GLU A 222 23.77 47.48 -27.55
N ALA A 223 24.85 47.57 -28.32
CA ALA A 223 25.37 46.47 -29.14
C ALA A 223 25.73 45.26 -28.30
N ASN A 224 26.41 45.46 -27.16
CA ASN A 224 26.77 44.37 -26.23
C ASN A 224 25.53 43.69 -25.60
N ASN A 225 24.51 44.48 -25.23
CA ASN A 225 23.26 43.95 -24.72
C ASN A 225 22.54 43.09 -25.79
N LEU A 226 22.46 43.55 -27.01
CA LEU A 226 21.85 42.85 -28.13
C LEU A 226 22.66 41.60 -28.53
N PHE A 227 24.00 41.65 -28.42
CA PHE A 227 24.84 40.45 -28.56
C PHE A 227 24.51 39.38 -27.51
N SER A 228 24.36 39.79 -26.26
CA SER A 228 23.94 38.83 -25.18
C SER A 228 22.59 38.17 -25.47
N ILE A 229 21.63 38.94 -26.00
CA ILE A 229 20.32 38.43 -26.40
C ILE A 229 20.45 37.46 -27.59
N TYR A 230 21.25 37.81 -28.60
CA TYR A 230 21.54 36.95 -29.72
C TYR A 230 22.25 35.65 -29.32
N SER A 231 23.26 35.73 -28.43
CA SER A 231 23.98 34.55 -27.93
C SER A 231 23.01 33.57 -27.25
N LYS A 232 22.15 34.06 -26.36
CA LYS A 232 21.13 33.25 -25.69
C LYS A 232 20.14 32.61 -26.68
N ALA A 233 19.69 33.38 -27.67
CA ALA A 233 18.77 32.84 -28.69
C ALA A 233 19.46 31.81 -29.59
N ASN A 234 20.76 31.96 -29.86
CA ASN A 234 21.55 31.00 -30.61
C ASN A 234 21.82 29.71 -29.81
N GLU A 235 22.07 29.79 -28.51
CA GLU A 235 22.17 28.62 -27.63
C GLU A 235 20.87 27.82 -27.60
N GLU A 236 19.73 28.51 -27.47
CA GLU A 236 18.41 27.89 -27.51
C GLU A 236 18.14 27.19 -28.86
N TYR A 237 18.51 27.81 -29.98
CA TYR A 237 18.41 27.20 -31.32
C TYR A 237 19.30 25.95 -31.43
N VAL A 238 20.56 26.01 -31.05
CA VAL A 238 21.48 24.87 -31.12
C VAL A 238 20.98 23.72 -30.27
N ARG A 239 20.41 24.00 -29.09
CA ARG A 239 19.81 23.00 -28.23
C ARG A 239 18.66 22.25 -28.94
N TYR A 240 17.71 22.97 -29.55
CA TYR A 240 16.58 22.32 -30.23
C TYR A 240 16.97 21.63 -31.54
N ASP A 241 17.98 22.14 -32.24
CA ASP A 241 18.55 21.49 -33.44
C ASP A 241 19.21 20.14 -33.09
N LEU A 242 19.96 20.10 -31.99
CA LEU A 242 20.56 18.88 -31.47
C LEU A 242 19.49 17.87 -31.02
N LEU A 243 18.44 18.37 -30.33
CA LEU A 243 17.31 17.54 -29.92
C LEU A 243 16.56 16.96 -31.12
N GLN A 244 16.44 17.68 -32.22
CA GLN A 244 15.78 17.16 -33.41
C GLN A 244 16.63 16.10 -34.15
N LYS A 245 17.94 16.24 -34.17
CA LYS A 245 18.88 15.33 -34.84
C LYS A 245 19.14 14.02 -34.08
N ARG A 246 18.81 13.97 -32.79
CA ARG A 246 18.92 12.75 -31.99
C ARG A 246 17.89 11.72 -32.46
N SER A 247 18.33 10.51 -32.85
CA SER A 247 17.43 9.37 -33.01
C SER A 247 17.01 8.88 -31.62
N TYR A 248 15.75 9.00 -31.30
CA TYR A 248 15.23 8.61 -29.98
C TYR A 248 14.75 7.17 -29.99
N ASN A 249 15.40 6.30 -29.23
CA ASN A 249 14.68 5.23 -28.56
C ASN A 249 13.99 5.87 -27.35
N SER A 250 12.66 5.96 -27.38
CA SER A 250 11.93 6.72 -26.35
C SER A 250 12.00 6.07 -24.97
N PHE A 251 12.27 4.77 -24.90
CA PHE A 251 12.40 4.01 -23.66
C PHE A 251 13.09 2.66 -23.88
N ALA A 252 13.75 2.14 -22.83
CA ALA A 252 14.27 0.78 -22.80
C ALA A 252 13.16 -0.20 -22.42
N VAL A 253 13.10 -1.33 -23.13
CA VAL A 253 12.11 -2.38 -22.90
C VAL A 253 12.78 -3.61 -22.33
N VAL A 254 12.39 -4.01 -21.12
CA VAL A 254 12.79 -5.28 -20.51
C VAL A 254 11.64 -6.27 -20.69
N LYS A 255 11.79 -7.20 -21.63
CA LYS A 255 10.78 -8.22 -21.91
C LYS A 255 10.72 -9.27 -20.81
N CYS A 256 9.51 -9.57 -20.36
CA CYS A 256 9.21 -10.72 -19.51
C CYS A 256 8.46 -11.76 -20.36
N ASN A 257 8.74 -13.03 -20.13
CA ASN A 257 8.04 -14.10 -20.84
C ASN A 257 6.54 -14.09 -20.50
N SER A 258 5.70 -14.51 -21.46
CA SER A 258 4.28 -14.73 -21.21
C SER A 258 4.09 -15.87 -20.21
N VAL A 259 3.22 -15.66 -19.23
CA VAL A 259 2.99 -16.60 -18.13
C VAL A 259 1.50 -16.95 -18.09
N PRO A 260 1.13 -18.24 -17.96
CA PRO A 260 -0.26 -18.60 -17.77
C PRO A 260 -0.78 -18.01 -16.46
N LEU A 261 -1.87 -17.23 -16.55
CA LEU A 261 -2.48 -16.55 -15.40
C LEU A 261 -3.19 -17.51 -14.43
N HIS A 262 -3.62 -18.69 -14.93
CA HIS A 262 -4.60 -19.51 -14.22
C HIS A 262 -4.19 -20.94 -13.94
N TYR A 263 -3.05 -21.44 -14.37
CA TYR A 263 -2.91 -22.89 -14.51
C TYR A 263 -2.70 -23.65 -13.20
N THR A 264 -1.70 -23.34 -12.40
CA THR A 264 -1.42 -24.11 -11.15
C THR A 264 -1.76 -23.34 -9.88
N SER A 265 -1.57 -22.03 -9.86
CA SER A 265 -1.83 -21.18 -8.70
C SER A 265 -3.32 -21.13 -8.33
N TYR A 266 -4.20 -21.11 -9.32
CA TYR A 266 -5.64 -21.13 -9.07
C TYR A 266 -6.15 -22.48 -8.61
N LEU A 267 -5.59 -23.61 -9.08
CA LEU A 267 -5.93 -24.93 -8.56
C LEU A 267 -5.65 -24.99 -7.05
N ILE A 268 -4.47 -24.55 -6.62
CA ILE A 268 -4.13 -24.48 -5.20
C ILE A 268 -5.15 -23.62 -4.44
N GLY A 269 -5.55 -22.50 -4.99
CA GLY A 269 -6.57 -21.60 -4.42
C GLY A 269 -7.92 -22.28 -4.26
N TYR A 270 -8.42 -22.93 -5.30
CA TYR A 270 -9.68 -23.66 -5.25
C TYR A 270 -9.64 -24.82 -4.26
N VAL A 271 -8.53 -25.55 -4.19
CA VAL A 271 -8.33 -26.64 -3.23
C VAL A 271 -8.33 -26.11 -1.80
N LEU A 272 -7.56 -25.05 -1.52
CA LEU A 272 -7.51 -24.44 -0.18
C LEU A 272 -8.86 -23.88 0.22
N PHE A 273 -9.56 -23.21 -0.69
CA PHE A 273 -10.91 -22.70 -0.44
C PHE A 273 -11.92 -23.82 -0.19
N ALA A 274 -11.88 -24.90 -0.98
CA ALA A 274 -12.74 -26.07 -0.78
C ALA A 274 -12.49 -26.75 0.57
N LEU A 275 -11.23 -26.88 0.99
CA LEU A 275 -10.87 -27.39 2.31
C LEU A 275 -11.38 -26.47 3.42
N PHE A 276 -11.21 -25.17 3.27
CA PHE A 276 -11.71 -24.17 4.21
C PHE A 276 -13.23 -24.25 4.35
N VAL A 277 -13.98 -24.27 3.24
CA VAL A 277 -15.44 -24.42 3.24
C VAL A 277 -15.86 -25.74 3.89
N SER A 278 -15.14 -26.83 3.64
CA SER A 278 -15.42 -28.14 4.24
C SER A 278 -15.28 -28.10 5.76
N ILE A 279 -14.17 -27.56 6.25
CA ILE A 279 -13.91 -27.43 7.70
C ILE A 279 -14.96 -26.52 8.35
N CYS A 280 -15.25 -25.37 7.75
CA CYS A 280 -16.26 -24.43 8.24
C CYS A 280 -17.66 -25.05 8.26
N SER A 281 -18.05 -25.80 7.21
CA SER A 281 -19.37 -26.42 7.10
C SER A 281 -19.56 -27.48 8.17
N VAL A 282 -18.62 -28.42 8.34
CA VAL A 282 -18.74 -29.49 9.33
C VAL A 282 -18.65 -28.92 10.76
N LYS A 283 -17.73 -28.00 11.01
CA LYS A 283 -17.59 -27.37 12.32
C LYS A 283 -18.79 -26.47 12.65
N GLY A 284 -19.26 -25.71 11.67
CA GLY A 284 -20.45 -24.88 11.77
C GLY A 284 -21.71 -25.71 12.06
N TYR A 285 -21.90 -26.86 11.36
CA TYR A 285 -23.01 -27.77 11.62
C TYR A 285 -22.97 -28.37 13.04
N ARG A 286 -21.80 -28.78 13.53
CA ARG A 286 -21.66 -29.26 14.92
C ARG A 286 -21.99 -28.16 15.92
N LEU A 287 -21.43 -26.95 15.74
CA LEU A 287 -21.72 -25.80 16.59
C LEU A 287 -23.21 -25.43 16.54
N TYR A 288 -23.84 -25.46 15.37
CA TYR A 288 -25.29 -25.25 15.20
C TYR A 288 -26.10 -26.27 15.97
N LYS A 289 -25.76 -27.59 15.86
CA LYS A 289 -26.42 -28.64 16.60
C LYS A 289 -26.32 -28.47 18.13
N GLU A 290 -25.12 -28.14 18.59
CA GLU A 290 -24.88 -27.82 20.00
C GLU A 290 -25.63 -26.54 20.43
N TRP A 291 -25.64 -25.53 19.59
CA TRP A 291 -26.39 -24.31 19.79
C TRP A 291 -27.89 -24.55 19.93
N ARG A 292 -28.49 -25.33 19.03
CA ARG A 292 -29.91 -25.67 19.06
C ARG A 292 -30.35 -26.36 20.37
N GLY A 293 -29.45 -27.07 21.02
CA GLY A 293 -29.72 -27.76 22.30
C GLY A 293 -29.57 -26.87 23.57
N ARG A 294 -29.17 -25.62 23.44
CA ARG A 294 -28.93 -24.70 24.58
C ARG A 294 -30.13 -23.77 24.81
N LYS A 295 -30.30 -23.31 26.07
CA LYS A 295 -31.14 -22.13 26.34
C LYS A 295 -30.44 -20.88 25.81
N HIS A 296 -31.09 -20.15 24.93
CA HIS A 296 -30.51 -18.99 24.27
C HIS A 296 -30.97 -17.71 24.94
N PHE A 297 -30.01 -16.82 25.22
CA PHE A 297 -30.26 -15.39 25.23
C PHE A 297 -29.53 -14.76 24.03
N VAL A 298 -30.19 -13.83 23.37
CA VAL A 298 -29.60 -13.18 22.21
C VAL A 298 -28.74 -12.01 22.70
N ASP A 299 -27.41 -12.18 22.66
CA ASP A 299 -26.47 -11.11 22.91
C ASP A 299 -25.99 -10.55 21.56
N PHE A 300 -26.43 -9.36 21.21
CA PHE A 300 -26.02 -8.67 20.00
C PHE A 300 -24.60 -8.06 20.09
N GLY A 301 -23.86 -8.29 21.18
CA GLY A 301 -22.59 -7.65 21.45
C GLY A 301 -22.75 -6.18 21.87
N GLY A 302 -21.66 -5.46 21.97
CA GLY A 302 -21.64 -4.03 22.25
C GLY A 302 -21.03 -3.25 21.08
N ALA A 303 -20.85 -1.93 21.24
CA ALA A 303 -20.18 -1.09 20.24
C ALA A 303 -18.74 -1.53 19.92
N SER A 304 -18.12 -2.32 20.78
CA SER A 304 -16.80 -2.94 20.56
C SER A 304 -16.86 -4.28 19.79
N SER A 305 -18.03 -4.71 19.30
CA SER A 305 -18.14 -5.90 18.46
C SER A 305 -17.48 -5.70 17.10
N PRO A 306 -16.91 -6.75 16.47
CA PRO A 306 -16.20 -6.60 15.21
C PRO A 306 -17.09 -6.05 14.09
N TRP A 307 -18.35 -6.50 13.99
CA TRP A 307 -19.31 -5.97 13.01
C TRP A 307 -19.65 -4.50 13.25
N CYS A 308 -19.77 -4.06 14.51
CA CYS A 308 -20.08 -2.68 14.82
C CYS A 308 -18.89 -1.76 14.47
N ILE A 309 -17.66 -2.14 14.86
CA ILE A 309 -16.45 -1.39 14.51
C ILE A 309 -16.34 -1.25 12.99
N THR A 310 -16.45 -2.36 12.25
CA THR A 310 -16.34 -2.36 10.80
C THR A 310 -17.41 -1.49 10.13
N LEU A 311 -18.69 -1.64 10.51
CA LEU A 311 -19.77 -0.83 9.96
C LEU A 311 -19.56 0.66 10.24
N VAL A 312 -19.16 1.02 11.47
CA VAL A 312 -18.93 2.44 11.84
C VAL A 312 -17.76 3.02 11.06
N VAL A 313 -16.63 2.32 10.94
CA VAL A 313 -15.45 2.82 10.21
C VAL A 313 -15.80 3.09 8.74
N TRP A 314 -16.43 2.12 8.07
CA TRP A 314 -16.79 2.30 6.66
C TRP A 314 -17.90 3.32 6.47
N ALA A 315 -18.88 3.41 7.37
CA ALA A 315 -19.92 4.44 7.31
C ALA A 315 -19.32 5.85 7.47
N CYS A 316 -18.40 6.05 8.42
CA CYS A 316 -17.69 7.32 8.59
C CYS A 316 -16.88 7.67 7.35
N LEU A 317 -16.18 6.71 6.75
CA LEU A 317 -15.41 6.93 5.53
C LEU A 317 -16.31 7.28 4.35
N MET A 318 -17.40 6.55 4.14
CA MET A 318 -18.37 6.84 3.08
C MET A 318 -19.01 8.20 3.26
N PHE A 319 -19.34 8.58 4.50
CA PHE A 319 -19.83 9.91 4.84
C PHE A 319 -18.79 10.99 4.49
N ALA A 320 -17.52 10.79 4.87
CA ALA A 320 -16.44 11.73 4.57
C ALA A 320 -16.21 11.89 3.04
N LEU A 321 -16.38 10.82 2.25
CA LEU A 321 -16.26 10.86 0.79
C LEU A 321 -17.34 11.72 0.12
N ILE A 322 -18.50 11.91 0.74
CA ILE A 322 -19.56 12.83 0.22
C ILE A 322 -19.07 14.28 0.24
N PHE A 323 -18.28 14.66 1.25
CA PHE A 323 -17.75 16.03 1.42
C PHE A 323 -16.37 16.23 0.79
N ARG A 324 -15.90 15.29 -0.05
CA ARG A 324 -14.62 15.46 -0.74
C ARG A 324 -14.66 16.67 -1.67
N ASP A 325 -13.54 17.33 -1.85
CA ASP A 325 -13.36 18.34 -2.89
C ASP A 325 -13.17 17.64 -4.26
N PRO A 326 -14.10 17.79 -5.21
CA PRO A 326 -14.00 17.16 -6.54
C PRO A 326 -12.81 17.65 -7.36
N THR A 327 -12.23 18.81 -7.04
CA THR A 327 -11.07 19.39 -7.73
C THR A 327 -9.78 18.73 -7.28
N LEU A 328 -9.74 18.25 -6.05
CA LEU A 328 -8.56 17.59 -5.44
C LEU A 328 -8.60 16.07 -5.57
N LEU A 329 -9.76 15.47 -5.35
CA LEU A 329 -9.93 14.01 -5.27
C LEU A 329 -10.97 13.49 -6.27
N ASN A 330 -10.53 12.65 -7.19
CA ASN A 330 -11.45 11.91 -8.06
C ASN A 330 -12.40 11.02 -7.24
N PRO A 331 -13.64 10.80 -7.70
CA PRO A 331 -14.53 9.88 -7.02
C PRO A 331 -13.98 8.46 -7.10
N PRO A 332 -14.17 7.64 -6.05
CA PRO A 332 -13.88 6.22 -6.14
C PRO A 332 -14.69 5.56 -7.27
N THR A 333 -14.10 4.54 -7.89
CA THR A 333 -14.71 3.79 -8.99
C THR A 333 -15.71 2.74 -8.51
N GLU A 334 -16.51 2.19 -9.40
CA GLU A 334 -17.45 1.09 -9.12
C GLU A 334 -16.75 -0.12 -8.48
N MET A 335 -15.50 -0.38 -8.87
CA MET A 335 -14.64 -1.41 -8.28
C MET A 335 -14.54 -1.30 -6.75
N PHE A 336 -14.34 -0.09 -6.24
CA PHE A 336 -14.23 0.16 -4.80
C PHE A 336 -15.56 -0.07 -4.07
N TYR A 337 -16.67 0.46 -4.62
CA TYR A 337 -18.00 0.28 -4.01
C TYR A 337 -18.41 -1.18 -3.96
N THR A 338 -18.17 -1.93 -5.03
CA THR A 338 -18.43 -3.38 -5.07
C THR A 338 -17.60 -4.11 -4.01
N SER A 339 -16.30 -3.80 -3.90
CA SER A 339 -15.41 -4.38 -2.89
C SER A 339 -15.89 -4.12 -1.46
N ILE A 340 -16.34 -2.89 -1.17
CA ILE A 340 -16.86 -2.55 0.17
C ILE A 340 -18.14 -3.29 0.48
N VAL A 341 -19.09 -3.37 -0.45
CA VAL A 341 -20.34 -4.09 -0.24
C VAL A 341 -20.07 -5.57 0.05
N LEU A 342 -19.20 -6.20 -0.74
CA LEU A 342 -18.79 -7.58 -0.50
C LEU A 342 -18.13 -7.74 0.88
N TRP A 343 -17.19 -6.85 1.22
CA TRP A 343 -16.51 -6.87 2.51
C TRP A 343 -17.50 -6.74 3.67
N LEU A 344 -18.36 -5.72 3.66
CA LEU A 344 -19.31 -5.47 4.74
C LEU A 344 -20.31 -6.61 4.92
N VAL A 345 -20.89 -7.11 3.84
CA VAL A 345 -21.89 -8.18 3.91
C VAL A 345 -21.28 -9.47 4.46
N PHE A 346 -20.21 -9.97 3.83
CA PHE A 346 -19.63 -11.26 4.19
C PHE A 346 -18.91 -11.21 5.55
N PHE A 347 -18.20 -10.12 5.88
CA PHE A 347 -17.56 -9.94 7.16
C PHE A 347 -18.59 -9.89 8.31
N THR A 348 -19.62 -9.06 8.15
CA THR A 348 -20.64 -8.89 9.21
C THR A 348 -21.37 -10.19 9.49
N ILE A 349 -21.83 -10.89 8.45
CA ILE A 349 -22.50 -12.17 8.61
C ILE A 349 -21.57 -13.20 9.26
N ALA A 350 -20.36 -13.37 8.75
CA ALA A 350 -19.43 -14.37 9.26
C ALA A 350 -19.01 -14.08 10.72
N SER A 351 -18.74 -12.84 11.07
CA SER A 351 -18.36 -12.48 12.43
C SER A 351 -19.50 -12.65 13.44
N PHE A 352 -20.72 -12.26 13.07
CA PHE A 352 -21.90 -12.39 13.92
C PHE A 352 -22.30 -13.88 14.11
N VAL A 353 -22.34 -14.65 13.01
CA VAL A 353 -22.66 -16.09 13.07
C VAL A 353 -21.62 -16.83 13.90
N THR A 354 -20.33 -16.56 13.71
CA THR A 354 -19.29 -17.21 14.52
C THR A 354 -19.43 -16.88 16.00
N TYR A 355 -19.67 -15.61 16.32
CA TYR A 355 -19.90 -15.18 17.69
C TYR A 355 -21.09 -15.87 18.35
N THR A 356 -22.22 -15.99 17.65
CA THR A 356 -23.45 -16.57 18.20
C THR A 356 -23.39 -18.09 18.33
N LEU A 357 -22.73 -18.78 17.39
CA LEU A 357 -22.60 -20.24 17.42
C LEU A 357 -21.65 -20.75 18.51
N LEU A 358 -20.67 -19.96 18.90
CA LEU A 358 -19.68 -20.35 19.91
C LEU A 358 -20.28 -20.35 21.33
N PRO A 359 -19.83 -21.27 22.22
CA PRO A 359 -20.35 -21.38 23.58
C PRO A 359 -20.11 -20.10 24.39
N CYS A 360 -21.11 -19.72 25.19
CA CYS A 360 -21.03 -18.65 26.16
C CYS A 360 -20.72 -19.23 27.54
N SER A 361 -19.85 -18.55 28.31
CA SER A 361 -19.51 -18.98 29.66
C SER A 361 -20.45 -18.41 30.75
N GLY A 362 -21.32 -17.46 30.39
CA GLY A 362 -22.29 -16.85 31.33
C GLY A 362 -23.72 -17.30 31.07
N ASN A 363 -24.52 -17.29 32.11
CA ASN A 363 -25.96 -17.61 32.06
C ASN A 363 -26.82 -16.38 31.73
N ASP A 364 -26.27 -15.17 31.85
CA ASP A 364 -26.94 -13.88 31.64
C ASP A 364 -25.99 -12.90 30.96
N ILE A 365 -26.56 -11.92 30.22
CA ILE A 365 -25.83 -10.85 29.50
C ILE A 365 -24.93 -10.06 30.46
N ASN A 366 -25.40 -9.81 31.70
CA ASN A 366 -24.66 -9.05 32.72
C ASN A 366 -23.39 -9.80 33.19
N GLU A 367 -23.45 -11.12 33.32
CA GLU A 367 -22.30 -11.96 33.67
C GLU A 367 -21.23 -11.92 32.52
N VAL A 368 -21.68 -12.05 31.30
CA VAL A 368 -20.81 -11.98 30.13
C VAL A 368 -20.15 -10.60 30.03
N ARG A 369 -20.89 -9.53 30.28
CA ARG A 369 -20.36 -8.16 30.25
C ARG A 369 -19.35 -7.93 31.38
N LYS A 370 -19.62 -8.40 32.57
CA LYS A 370 -18.69 -8.35 33.70
C LYS A 370 -17.42 -9.14 33.43
N SER A 371 -17.54 -10.34 32.86
CA SER A 371 -16.43 -11.20 32.49
C SER A 371 -15.52 -10.51 31.45
N ALA A 372 -16.11 -9.89 30.43
CA ALA A 372 -15.36 -9.13 29.42
C ALA A 372 -14.62 -7.92 30.03
N ALA A 373 -15.24 -7.21 30.94
CA ALA A 373 -14.72 -5.98 31.58
C ALA A 373 -13.65 -6.25 32.65
N SER A 374 -13.66 -7.45 33.26
CA SER A 374 -12.77 -7.76 34.40
C SER A 374 -11.29 -7.70 34.00
N PRO A 375 -10.41 -7.22 34.90
CA PRO A 375 -8.98 -7.34 34.72
C PRO A 375 -8.54 -8.80 34.60
N ILE A 376 -7.42 -9.05 33.89
CA ILE A 376 -6.84 -10.38 33.89
C ILE A 376 -6.23 -10.66 35.28
N GLU A 377 -6.63 -11.76 35.89
CA GLU A 377 -6.09 -12.20 37.14
C GLU A 377 -4.64 -12.69 36.97
N LEU A 378 -3.80 -12.45 38.00
CA LEU A 378 -2.39 -12.85 37.97
C LEU A 378 -2.15 -14.36 37.77
N LYS A 379 -3.16 -15.18 38.16
CA LYS A 379 -3.09 -16.64 37.94
C LYS A 379 -3.18 -17.02 36.46
N ASN A 380 -3.79 -16.18 35.64
CA ASN A 380 -3.98 -16.37 34.19
C ASN A 380 -2.85 -15.72 33.37
N ILE A 381 -1.83 -15.16 34.02
CA ILE A 381 -0.63 -14.59 33.40
C ILE A 381 0.55 -15.51 33.72
N ASN A 382 1.31 -15.86 32.73
CA ASN A 382 2.61 -16.50 32.92
C ASN A 382 3.61 -15.48 33.47
N ARG A 383 3.79 -15.48 34.80
CA ARG A 383 4.63 -14.49 35.48
C ARG A 383 6.08 -14.51 34.99
N ALA A 384 6.62 -15.69 34.73
CA ALA A 384 8.00 -15.80 34.23
C ALA A 384 8.17 -15.07 32.89
N MET A 385 7.27 -15.33 31.93
CA MET A 385 7.31 -14.66 30.61
C MET A 385 7.05 -13.16 30.75
N PHE A 386 6.08 -12.74 31.55
CA PHE A 386 5.77 -11.33 31.77
C PHE A 386 6.98 -10.56 32.35
N TYR A 387 7.62 -11.09 33.40
CA TYR A 387 8.81 -10.46 33.98
C TYR A 387 10.04 -10.54 33.07
N SER A 388 10.20 -11.60 32.28
CA SER A 388 11.25 -11.68 31.27
C SER A 388 11.07 -10.60 30.21
N PHE A 389 9.85 -10.41 29.71
CA PHE A 389 9.58 -9.36 28.73
C PHE A 389 9.70 -7.96 29.33
N LEU A 390 9.33 -7.78 30.59
CA LEU A 390 9.53 -6.51 31.30
C LEU A 390 11.03 -6.18 31.43
N PHE A 391 11.84 -7.16 31.79
CA PHE A 391 13.31 -7.01 31.85
C PHE A 391 13.89 -6.71 30.48
N LEU A 392 13.50 -7.47 29.46
CA LEU A 392 13.94 -7.25 28.08
C LEU A 392 13.53 -5.86 27.59
N SER A 393 12.31 -5.41 27.88
CA SER A 393 11.85 -4.06 27.54
C SER A 393 12.75 -2.97 28.12
N ILE A 394 13.13 -3.11 29.40
CA ILE A 394 13.99 -2.14 30.10
C ILE A 394 15.40 -2.11 29.47
N VAL A 395 15.93 -3.26 29.03
CA VAL A 395 17.30 -3.36 28.48
C VAL A 395 17.34 -3.04 26.98
N ILE A 396 16.44 -3.66 26.20
CA ILE A 396 16.51 -3.57 24.71
C ILE A 396 16.02 -2.22 24.20
N THR A 397 15.01 -1.61 24.84
CA THR A 397 14.45 -0.34 24.36
C THR A 397 15.49 0.80 24.34
N PRO A 398 16.27 1.05 25.41
CA PRO A 398 17.33 2.06 25.36
C PRO A 398 18.44 1.73 24.34
N LEU A 399 18.80 0.45 24.20
CA LEU A 399 19.79 0.02 23.21
C LEU A 399 19.30 0.25 21.77
N TYR A 400 18.01 0.00 21.53
CA TYR A 400 17.38 0.26 20.24
C TYR A 400 17.37 1.76 19.92
N LEU A 401 16.95 2.60 20.88
CA LEU A 401 16.97 4.06 20.76
C LEU A 401 18.39 4.58 20.48
N LYS A 402 19.38 4.12 21.27
CA LYS A 402 20.78 4.50 21.09
C LYS A 402 21.25 4.19 19.67
N LYS A 403 20.97 2.98 19.18
CA LYS A 403 21.35 2.55 17.83
C LYS A 403 20.73 3.44 16.74
N ILE A 404 19.44 3.72 16.82
CA ILE A 404 18.77 4.62 15.86
C ILE A 404 19.40 6.00 15.89
N MET A 405 19.61 6.56 17.09
CA MET A 405 20.22 7.88 17.24
C MET A 405 21.67 7.93 16.71
N GLU A 406 22.49 6.92 16.95
CA GLU A 406 23.86 6.85 16.42
C GLU A 406 23.88 6.90 14.89
N VAL A 407 23.00 6.17 14.21
CA VAL A 407 22.93 6.18 12.74
C VAL A 407 22.39 7.51 12.24
N VAL A 408 21.35 8.04 12.86
CA VAL A 408 20.72 9.30 12.42
C VAL A 408 21.66 10.49 12.60
N MET A 409 22.45 10.53 13.67
CA MET A 409 23.44 11.58 13.92
C MET A 409 24.56 11.62 12.88
N MET A 410 24.81 10.53 12.13
CA MET A 410 25.74 10.54 11.01
C MET A 410 25.27 11.42 9.84
N PHE A 411 23.97 11.71 9.74
CA PHE A 411 23.36 12.55 8.69
C PHE A 411 23.16 14.01 9.11
N GLY A 412 23.58 14.39 10.33
CA GLY A 412 23.36 15.71 10.89
C GLY A 412 22.07 15.85 11.70
N THR A 413 21.90 17.00 12.35
CA THR A 413 20.77 17.26 13.26
C THR A 413 19.63 18.05 12.64
N ASP A 414 19.85 18.64 11.45
CA ASP A 414 18.93 19.63 10.87
C ASP A 414 17.56 19.02 10.51
N ASP A 415 17.53 17.78 10.01
CA ASP A 415 16.31 17.04 9.69
C ASP A 415 16.16 15.76 10.53
N LEU A 416 16.42 15.84 11.83
CA LEU A 416 16.49 14.68 12.74
C LEU A 416 15.30 13.72 12.59
N PHE A 417 14.08 14.20 12.67
CA PHE A 417 12.87 13.36 12.64
C PHE A 417 12.60 12.77 11.25
N LYS A 418 12.94 13.48 10.18
CA LYS A 418 12.89 12.97 8.81
C LYS A 418 13.91 11.84 8.64
N ASN A 419 15.15 12.04 9.05
CA ASN A 419 16.21 11.04 8.97
C ASN A 419 15.87 9.78 9.78
N MET A 420 15.25 9.92 10.96
CA MET A 420 14.73 8.78 11.75
C MET A 420 13.69 7.99 10.96
N ARG A 421 12.79 8.67 10.26
CA ARG A 421 11.77 8.02 9.44
C ARG A 421 12.37 7.33 8.23
N ASP A 422 13.25 7.98 7.51
CA ASP A 422 13.90 7.45 6.32
C ASP A 422 14.74 6.21 6.65
N LEU A 423 15.45 6.23 7.77
CA LEU A 423 16.16 5.07 8.27
C LEU A 423 15.23 3.89 8.56
N ALA A 424 14.06 4.14 9.13
CA ALA A 424 13.09 3.11 9.44
C ALA A 424 12.42 2.51 8.19
N VAL A 425 12.21 3.32 7.14
CA VAL A 425 11.54 2.92 5.90
C VAL A 425 12.49 2.26 4.92
N TYR A 426 13.69 2.85 4.73
CA TYR A 426 14.63 2.45 3.69
C TYR A 426 15.86 1.73 4.25
N GLY A 427 16.07 1.80 5.58
CA GLY A 427 17.19 1.11 6.24
C GLY A 427 17.00 -0.40 6.25
N ASN A 428 17.99 -1.13 5.74
CA ASN A 428 17.98 -2.60 5.70
C ASN A 428 18.59 -3.20 6.99
N ASP A 429 18.19 -2.69 8.16
CA ASP A 429 18.73 -3.17 9.43
C ASP A 429 17.97 -4.38 9.96
N ARG A 430 18.63 -5.53 9.96
CA ARG A 430 18.13 -6.82 10.47
C ARG A 430 18.67 -7.16 11.86
N SER A 431 18.77 -6.18 12.74
CA SER A 431 19.24 -6.40 14.11
C SER A 431 18.20 -7.13 14.97
N PHE A 432 18.69 -7.94 15.91
CA PHE A 432 17.81 -8.55 16.93
C PHE A 432 17.12 -7.50 17.82
N LEU A 433 17.63 -6.27 17.90
CA LEU A 433 17.03 -5.16 18.63
C LEU A 433 15.64 -4.79 18.09
N ASN A 434 15.31 -5.13 16.84
CA ASN A 434 13.97 -4.92 16.26
C ASN A 434 12.87 -5.72 16.97
N TYR A 435 13.24 -6.80 17.70
CA TYR A 435 12.28 -7.50 18.56
C TYR A 435 11.76 -6.63 19.72
N ALA A 436 12.43 -5.52 20.05
CA ALA A 436 11.94 -4.57 21.04
C ALA A 436 10.50 -4.10 20.75
N VAL A 437 10.15 -3.90 19.47
CA VAL A 437 8.83 -3.45 19.05
C VAL A 437 7.76 -4.46 19.49
N VAL A 438 7.90 -5.73 19.08
CA VAL A 438 6.91 -6.79 19.37
C VAL A 438 6.84 -7.11 20.87
N ILE A 439 7.99 -7.11 21.56
CA ILE A 439 8.06 -7.35 23.01
C ILE A 439 7.30 -6.25 23.76
N ASN A 440 7.53 -4.98 23.40
CA ASN A 440 6.89 -3.84 24.04
C ASN A 440 5.39 -3.77 23.75
N GLU A 441 4.96 -4.07 22.53
CA GLU A 441 3.53 -4.15 22.20
C GLU A 441 2.83 -5.27 22.99
N THR A 442 3.44 -6.47 23.03
CA THR A 442 2.90 -7.59 23.81
C THR A 442 2.79 -7.24 25.29
N LEU A 443 3.87 -6.70 25.85
CA LEU A 443 3.94 -6.30 27.26
C LEU A 443 2.90 -5.24 27.59
N MET A 444 2.75 -4.22 26.75
CA MET A 444 1.76 -3.15 26.90
C MET A 444 0.34 -3.69 26.89
N ILE A 445 -0.01 -4.55 25.92
CA ILE A 445 -1.33 -5.15 25.80
C ILE A 445 -1.68 -5.96 27.07
N VAL A 446 -0.76 -6.82 27.51
CA VAL A 446 -0.95 -7.67 28.69
C VAL A 446 -1.03 -6.82 29.97
N ALA A 447 -0.14 -5.83 30.11
CA ALA A 447 -0.11 -4.95 31.28
C ALA A 447 -1.39 -4.12 31.43
N LEU A 448 -1.89 -3.54 30.34
CA LEU A 448 -3.14 -2.77 30.33
C LEU A 448 -4.34 -3.62 30.79
N TRP A 449 -4.45 -4.85 30.32
CA TRP A 449 -5.52 -5.76 30.73
C TRP A 449 -5.33 -6.29 32.15
N ALA A 450 -4.09 -6.45 32.60
CA ALA A 450 -3.79 -6.93 33.96
C ALA A 450 -3.99 -5.87 35.04
N TYR A 451 -3.88 -4.59 34.71
CA TYR A 451 -4.09 -3.51 35.70
C TYR A 451 -5.55 -3.52 36.24
N PRO A 452 -5.78 -3.39 37.56
CA PRO A 452 -4.84 -2.98 38.65
C PRO A 452 -4.07 -4.12 39.33
N ASN A 453 -4.13 -5.38 38.86
CA ASN A 453 -3.49 -6.53 39.50
C ASN A 453 -1.95 -6.52 39.40
N ILE A 454 -1.38 -5.61 38.59
CA ILE A 454 0.07 -5.35 38.50
C ILE A 454 0.42 -3.98 39.10
N LYS A 455 1.71 -3.75 39.35
CA LYS A 455 2.19 -2.48 39.92
C LYS A 455 2.15 -1.35 38.87
N ARG A 456 1.87 -0.12 39.30
CA ARG A 456 1.79 1.06 38.40
C ARG A 456 3.05 1.28 37.58
N TRP A 457 4.25 1.07 38.16
CA TRP A 457 5.50 1.25 37.47
C TRP A 457 5.67 0.24 36.31
N GLN A 458 5.15 -0.99 36.45
CA GLN A 458 5.20 -2.02 35.38
C GLN A 458 4.33 -1.61 34.19
N LEU A 459 3.14 -1.07 34.46
CA LEU A 459 2.28 -0.50 33.43
C LEU A 459 2.95 0.69 32.73
N PHE A 460 3.58 1.58 33.52
CA PHE A 460 4.29 2.73 32.96
C PHE A 460 5.44 2.31 32.04
N VAL A 461 6.28 1.37 32.48
CA VAL A 461 7.40 0.85 31.64
C VAL A 461 6.86 0.22 30.35
N ALA A 462 5.80 -0.56 30.42
CA ALA A 462 5.20 -1.21 29.26
C ALA A 462 4.66 -0.20 28.24
N CYS A 463 3.94 0.82 28.67
CA CYS A 463 3.41 1.86 27.80
C CYS A 463 4.53 2.77 27.27
N ALA A 464 5.48 3.15 28.12
CA ALA A 464 6.61 4.01 27.74
C ALA A 464 7.52 3.30 26.71
N GLY A 465 7.80 2.00 26.90
CA GLY A 465 8.58 1.22 25.94
C GLY A 465 7.96 1.19 24.55
N CYS A 466 6.65 0.99 24.47
CA CYS A 466 5.92 1.01 23.18
C CYS A 466 5.94 2.40 22.54
N LEU A 467 5.71 3.47 23.30
CA LEU A 467 5.74 4.85 22.81
C LEU A 467 7.15 5.25 22.33
N LEU A 468 8.19 4.94 23.12
CA LEU A 468 9.58 5.27 22.77
C LEU A 468 10.02 4.57 21.49
N ASN A 469 9.67 3.30 21.30
CA ASN A 469 9.96 2.60 20.05
C ASN A 469 9.27 3.27 18.85
N SER A 470 7.99 3.66 19.02
CA SER A 470 7.24 4.31 17.94
C SER A 470 7.79 5.68 17.57
N ILE A 471 8.25 6.44 18.57
CA ILE A 471 8.92 7.73 18.36
C ILE A 471 10.27 7.51 17.68
N ALA A 472 11.05 6.49 18.08
CA ALA A 472 12.36 6.21 17.50
C ALA A 472 12.34 6.00 15.99
N ILE A 473 11.28 5.37 15.47
CA ILE A 473 11.10 5.11 14.03
C ILE A 473 10.10 6.08 13.37
N MET A 474 9.66 7.08 14.11
CA MET A 474 8.64 8.05 13.66
C MET A 474 7.41 7.36 13.04
N GLU A 475 6.95 6.28 13.68
CA GLU A 475 5.78 5.50 13.25
C GLU A 475 4.54 5.90 14.06
N LYS A 476 3.48 6.28 13.36
CA LYS A 476 2.19 6.62 13.99
C LYS A 476 1.45 5.38 14.52
N GLY A 477 1.66 4.21 13.89
CA GLY A 477 0.94 2.98 14.19
C GLY A 477 1.06 2.54 15.64
N GLY A 478 2.26 2.50 16.20
CA GLY A 478 2.47 2.11 17.60
C GLY A 478 1.91 3.12 18.59
N ILE A 479 1.99 4.43 18.31
CA ILE A 479 1.36 5.47 19.15
C ILE A 479 -0.16 5.27 19.15
N LEU A 480 -0.76 5.09 17.99
CA LEU A 480 -2.19 4.82 17.84
C LEU A 480 -2.61 3.52 18.55
N LEU A 481 -1.76 2.48 18.52
CA LEU A 481 -2.02 1.23 19.24
C LEU A 481 -2.11 1.45 20.76
N VAL A 482 -1.20 2.23 21.35
CA VAL A 482 -1.24 2.56 22.79
C VAL A 482 -2.51 3.32 23.13
N VAL A 483 -2.80 4.39 22.40
CA VAL A 483 -3.98 5.23 22.63
C VAL A 483 -5.27 4.45 22.45
N PHE A 484 -5.40 3.69 21.36
CA PHE A 484 -6.54 2.84 21.08
C PHE A 484 -6.74 1.79 22.20
N SER A 485 -5.68 1.14 22.63
CA SER A 485 -5.73 0.12 23.68
C SER A 485 -6.23 0.68 25.01
N ILE A 486 -5.77 1.86 25.39
CA ILE A 486 -6.23 2.55 26.60
C ILE A 486 -7.73 2.88 26.47
N ILE A 487 -8.15 3.51 25.38
CA ILE A 487 -9.55 3.87 25.11
C ILE A 487 -10.43 2.61 25.12
N PHE A 488 -9.99 1.55 24.46
CA PHE A 488 -10.72 0.29 24.37
C PHE A 488 -10.99 -0.31 25.75
N ILE A 489 -9.97 -0.39 26.60
CA ILE A 489 -10.11 -0.93 27.96
C ILE A 489 -10.97 -0.03 28.85
N LEU A 490 -10.80 1.29 28.79
CA LEU A 490 -11.64 2.23 29.54
C LEU A 490 -13.11 2.11 29.13
N TYR A 491 -13.38 1.91 27.84
CA TYR A 491 -14.72 1.66 27.33
C TYR A 491 -15.28 0.31 27.82
N GLN A 492 -14.50 -0.78 27.72
CA GLN A 492 -14.91 -2.10 28.19
C GLN A 492 -15.25 -2.11 29.69
N ARG A 493 -14.51 -1.33 30.49
CA ARG A 493 -14.74 -1.16 31.93
C ARG A 493 -15.81 -0.11 32.28
N SER A 494 -16.47 0.46 31.25
CA SER A 494 -17.52 1.48 31.43
C SER A 494 -17.06 2.78 32.09
N TYR A 495 -15.75 3.08 32.09
CA TYR A 495 -15.22 4.37 32.56
C TYR A 495 -15.49 5.52 31.59
N ILE A 496 -15.58 5.23 30.29
CA ILE A 496 -15.89 6.23 29.27
C ILE A 496 -17.08 5.78 28.42
N LYS A 497 -17.81 6.78 27.89
CA LYS A 497 -18.95 6.57 26.99
C LYS A 497 -18.49 6.75 25.53
N VAL A 498 -19.30 6.27 24.58
CA VAL A 498 -19.03 6.42 23.13
C VAL A 498 -18.80 7.89 22.75
N ARG A 499 -19.54 8.84 23.32
CA ARG A 499 -19.34 10.28 23.08
C ARG A 499 -17.89 10.73 23.39
N THR A 500 -17.32 10.23 24.48
CA THR A 500 -15.93 10.54 24.85
C THR A 500 -14.94 9.96 23.86
N ILE A 501 -15.23 8.77 23.31
CA ILE A 501 -14.39 8.13 22.25
C ILE A 501 -14.36 9.02 21.00
N VAL A 502 -15.51 9.58 20.59
CA VAL A 502 -15.58 10.49 19.44
C VAL A 502 -14.71 11.74 19.66
N ILE A 503 -14.80 12.36 20.85
CA ILE A 503 -14.00 13.55 21.19
C ILE A 503 -12.50 13.21 21.14
N ILE A 504 -12.09 12.09 21.72
CA ILE A 504 -10.68 11.64 21.69
C ILE A 504 -10.26 11.34 20.22
N GLY A 505 -11.13 10.73 19.43
CA GLY A 505 -10.85 10.46 18.00
C GLY A 505 -10.54 11.74 17.22
N VAL A 506 -11.32 12.79 17.42
CA VAL A 506 -11.05 14.11 16.81
C VAL A 506 -9.71 14.67 17.31
N SER A 507 -9.41 14.56 18.62
CA SER A 507 -8.12 15.01 19.17
C SER A 507 -6.93 14.25 18.58
N ILE A 508 -7.08 12.96 18.27
CA ILE A 508 -6.04 12.15 17.64
C ILE A 508 -5.72 12.66 16.22
N ILE A 509 -6.72 13.15 15.48
CA ILE A 509 -6.50 13.72 14.13
C ILE A 509 -5.59 14.95 14.24
N PHE A 510 -5.84 15.86 15.19
CA PHE A 510 -5.00 17.03 15.42
C PHE A 510 -3.57 16.66 15.85
N LEU A 511 -3.43 15.68 16.75
CA LEU A 511 -2.12 15.15 17.16
C LEU A 511 -1.36 14.51 15.98
N SER A 512 -2.06 13.76 15.12
CA SER A 512 -1.48 13.15 13.93
C SER A 512 -1.03 14.19 12.90
N TYR A 513 -1.75 15.29 12.78
CA TYR A 513 -1.36 16.44 11.97
C TYR A 513 -0.06 17.08 12.51
N GLY A 514 -0.01 17.39 13.80
CA GLY A 514 1.20 17.93 14.44
C GLY A 514 2.41 16.99 14.28
N PHE A 515 2.21 15.69 14.47
CA PHE A 515 3.26 14.69 14.27
C PHE A 515 3.73 14.62 12.80
N ASN A 516 2.84 14.87 11.84
CA ASN A 516 3.22 14.93 10.44
C ASN A 516 4.09 16.16 10.12
N MET A 517 3.80 17.30 10.74
CA MET A 517 4.59 18.50 10.59
C MET A 517 6.04 18.32 11.04
N LEU A 518 6.28 17.55 12.11
CA LEU A 518 7.62 17.21 12.60
C LEU A 518 8.45 16.34 11.62
N ARG A 519 7.80 15.74 10.63
CA ARG A 519 8.45 14.84 9.64
C ARG A 519 8.78 15.53 8.32
N LEU A 520 8.37 16.78 8.13
CA LEU A 520 8.68 17.58 6.96
C LEU A 520 10.04 18.29 7.16
N SER A 521 10.82 18.40 6.09
CA SER A 521 12.01 19.24 6.10
C SER A 521 11.64 20.72 6.11
N GLU A 522 12.56 21.60 6.50
CA GLU A 522 12.34 23.04 6.47
C GLU A 522 12.00 23.56 5.06
N ASP A 523 12.64 22.99 4.03
CA ASP A 523 12.37 23.33 2.63
C ASP A 523 10.97 22.89 2.19
N GLU A 524 10.52 21.70 2.64
CA GLU A 524 9.16 21.21 2.37
C GLU A 524 8.10 22.03 3.12
N LEU A 525 8.39 22.48 4.34
CA LEU A 525 7.50 23.35 5.12
C LEU A 525 7.33 24.74 4.48
N ASN A 526 8.40 25.29 3.95
CA ASN A 526 8.42 26.62 3.31
C ASN A 526 7.82 26.60 1.89
N SER A 527 7.91 25.46 1.17
CA SER A 527 7.40 25.32 -0.19
C SER A 527 5.92 24.94 -0.26
N SER A 528 5.31 24.48 0.83
CA SER A 528 3.97 23.91 0.85
C SER A 528 2.95 24.89 1.44
N ALA A 529 2.49 25.86 0.64
CA ALA A 529 1.33 26.69 0.98
C ALA A 529 0.03 25.88 1.20
N ASP A 530 0.00 24.60 0.81
CA ASP A 530 -1.19 23.74 0.78
C ASP A 530 -1.28 22.70 1.93
N TYR A 531 -0.36 22.69 2.90
CA TYR A 531 -0.45 21.77 4.06
C TYR A 531 -1.41 22.28 5.14
N SER A 532 -2.64 22.57 4.72
CA SER A 532 -3.71 22.85 5.67
C SER A 532 -4.13 21.57 6.42
N LEU A 533 -4.68 21.73 7.63
CA LEU A 533 -5.28 20.62 8.38
C LEU A 533 -6.34 19.88 7.54
N PHE A 534 -7.06 20.61 6.68
CA PHE A 534 -8.08 20.03 5.81
C PHE A 534 -7.47 19.14 4.72
N SER A 535 -6.40 19.60 4.07
CA SER A 535 -5.64 18.80 3.08
C SER A 535 -5.04 17.56 3.73
N PHE A 536 -4.54 17.67 4.97
CA PHE A 536 -4.04 16.53 5.73
C PHE A 536 -5.13 15.48 6.00
N ILE A 537 -6.31 15.90 6.47
CA ILE A 537 -7.46 15.00 6.70
C ILE A 537 -7.88 14.34 5.38
N ALA A 538 -8.01 15.13 4.30
CA ALA A 538 -8.34 14.62 2.98
C ALA A 538 -7.35 13.54 2.53
N CYS A 539 -6.05 13.78 2.69
CA CYS A 539 -5.01 12.84 2.27
C CYS A 539 -5.02 11.55 3.07
N TYR A 540 -5.05 11.63 4.39
CA TYR A 540 -4.94 10.43 5.23
C TYR A 540 -6.23 9.63 5.32
N LEU A 541 -7.39 10.26 5.19
CA LEU A 541 -8.69 9.61 5.30
C LEU A 541 -9.26 9.20 3.93
N LEU A 542 -9.15 10.08 2.92
CA LEU A 542 -9.83 9.92 1.64
C LEU A 542 -8.92 9.39 0.52
N SER A 543 -7.59 9.57 0.61
CA SER A 543 -6.65 9.04 -0.38
C SER A 543 -6.63 7.51 -0.48
N PRO A 544 -6.69 6.70 0.61
CA PRO A 544 -6.63 5.26 0.50
C PRO A 544 -7.72 4.63 -0.38
N PRO A 545 -9.00 5.03 -0.30
CA PRO A 545 -10.04 4.60 -1.22
C PRO A 545 -9.77 4.95 -2.69
N VAL A 546 -9.27 6.16 -2.94
CA VAL A 546 -8.96 6.62 -4.30
C VAL A 546 -7.72 5.90 -4.84
N ALA A 547 -6.68 5.72 -4.00
CA ALA A 547 -5.51 4.92 -4.32
C ALA A 547 -5.87 3.47 -4.65
N TYR A 548 -6.81 2.87 -3.91
CA TYR A 548 -7.31 1.54 -4.22
C TYR A 548 -7.89 1.45 -5.65
N CYS A 549 -8.53 2.51 -6.14
CA CYS A 549 -9.07 2.55 -7.50
C CYS A 549 -8.01 2.62 -8.59
N THR A 550 -6.76 2.97 -8.27
CA THR A 550 -5.65 2.99 -9.23
C THR A 550 -4.97 1.63 -9.37
N LEU A 551 -5.34 0.63 -8.55
CA LEU A 551 -4.71 -0.68 -8.58
C LEU A 551 -4.96 -1.40 -9.90
N ALA A 552 -3.88 -1.79 -10.57
CA ALA A 552 -3.88 -2.75 -11.65
C ALA A 552 -3.40 -4.10 -11.11
N ARG A 553 -4.12 -5.17 -11.40
CA ARG A 553 -3.71 -6.52 -10.98
C ARG A 553 -2.45 -6.92 -11.74
N GLU A 554 -1.39 -7.21 -11.00
CA GLU A 554 -0.17 -7.75 -11.60
C GLU A 554 -0.34 -9.21 -12.01
N ILE A 555 0.31 -9.56 -13.13
CA ILE A 555 0.42 -10.95 -13.57
C ILE A 555 1.60 -11.59 -12.80
N VAL A 556 1.29 -12.16 -11.65
CA VAL A 556 2.27 -12.90 -10.86
C VAL A 556 1.87 -14.38 -10.87
N PRO A 557 2.73 -15.30 -11.35
CA PRO A 557 2.42 -16.74 -11.39
C PRO A 557 2.45 -17.40 -10.02
N GLN A 558 2.30 -16.63 -8.95
CA GLN A 558 2.38 -17.06 -7.57
C GLN A 558 1.01 -16.89 -6.90
N PHE A 559 0.54 -17.95 -6.26
CA PHE A 559 -0.73 -17.92 -5.54
C PHE A 559 -0.65 -17.04 -4.29
N GLY A 560 -1.40 -15.95 -4.25
CA GLY A 560 -1.49 -15.11 -3.06
C GLY A 560 -0.18 -14.38 -2.73
N ALA A 561 0.53 -13.89 -3.73
CA ALA A 561 1.83 -13.25 -3.56
C ALA A 561 1.78 -11.99 -2.68
N HIS A 562 0.70 -11.19 -2.81
CA HIS A 562 0.45 -10.01 -1.97
C HIS A 562 -0.16 -10.38 -0.62
N THR A 563 -1.00 -11.42 -0.57
CA THR A 563 -1.69 -11.85 0.66
C THR A 563 -0.77 -12.62 1.60
N PHE A 564 0.12 -13.47 1.05
CA PHE A 564 0.99 -14.35 1.82
C PHE A 564 2.49 -14.11 1.55
N PRO A 565 3.00 -12.88 1.62
CA PRO A 565 4.38 -12.57 1.28
C PRO A 565 5.38 -13.36 2.15
N LEU A 566 5.03 -13.62 3.41
CA LEU A 566 5.87 -14.35 4.34
C LEU A 566 6.16 -15.79 3.89
N VAL A 567 5.19 -16.46 3.26
CA VAL A 567 5.37 -17.81 2.73
C VAL A 567 6.47 -17.83 1.67
N TYR A 568 6.44 -16.87 0.75
CA TYR A 568 7.44 -16.74 -0.31
C TYR A 568 8.80 -16.30 0.20
N LEU A 569 8.83 -15.45 1.24
CA LEU A 569 10.07 -15.11 1.94
C LEU A 569 10.75 -16.36 2.51
N PHE A 570 9.99 -17.25 3.16
CA PHE A 570 10.54 -18.52 3.68
C PHE A 570 10.96 -19.47 2.56
N MET A 571 10.14 -19.63 1.52
CA MET A 571 10.48 -20.49 0.37
C MET A 571 11.79 -20.04 -0.29
N ASN A 572 11.96 -18.73 -0.53
CA ASN A 572 13.21 -18.16 -1.05
C ASN A 572 14.40 -18.42 -0.10
N LYS A 573 14.19 -18.20 1.21
CA LYS A 573 15.24 -18.38 2.21
C LYS A 573 15.71 -19.83 2.34
N PHE A 574 14.81 -20.79 2.14
CA PHE A 574 15.13 -22.22 2.17
C PHE A 574 15.56 -22.79 0.80
N GLY A 575 15.73 -21.93 -0.23
CA GLY A 575 16.16 -22.35 -1.55
C GLY A 575 15.12 -23.18 -2.32
N MET A 576 13.84 -23.07 -1.94
CA MET A 576 12.75 -23.82 -2.57
C MET A 576 12.28 -23.23 -3.90
N GLY A 577 12.93 -22.17 -4.39
CA GLY A 577 12.66 -21.49 -5.65
C GLY A 577 13.04 -20.01 -5.59
N SER A 578 12.94 -19.32 -6.72
CA SER A 578 13.08 -17.87 -6.83
C SER A 578 11.71 -17.25 -7.03
N TYR A 579 11.07 -16.86 -5.95
CA TYR A 579 9.75 -16.26 -5.95
C TYR A 579 9.84 -14.74 -5.80
N VAL A 580 8.91 -14.02 -6.42
CA VAL A 580 8.77 -12.58 -6.22
C VAL A 580 8.27 -12.35 -4.78
N PHE A 581 8.96 -11.50 -4.05
CA PHE A 581 8.57 -11.10 -2.71
C PHE A 581 8.06 -9.66 -2.76
N PHE A 582 6.81 -9.45 -2.34
CA PHE A 582 6.23 -8.13 -2.17
C PHE A 582 6.44 -7.65 -0.75
N ASP A 583 7.12 -6.53 -0.60
CA ASP A 583 7.34 -5.94 0.71
C ASP A 583 6.02 -5.32 1.24
N ARG A 584 5.98 -5.10 2.55
CA ARG A 584 4.89 -4.38 3.22
C ARG A 584 4.79 -2.93 2.75
N LEU A 585 5.91 -2.32 2.39
CA LEU A 585 5.93 -0.98 1.82
C LEU A 585 5.38 -1.02 0.40
N GLN A 586 4.16 -0.54 0.24
CA GLN A 586 3.50 -0.46 -1.06
C GLN A 586 4.05 0.70 -1.88
N GLU A 587 3.89 0.62 -3.19
CA GLU A 587 4.28 1.71 -4.10
C GLU A 587 3.48 2.98 -3.85
N PHE A 588 4.12 4.12 -4.11
CA PHE A 588 3.48 5.42 -3.95
C PHE A 588 2.66 5.79 -5.18
N VAL A 589 1.44 6.28 -4.96
CA VAL A 589 0.59 6.90 -5.97
C VAL A 589 0.20 8.31 -5.55
N PHE A 590 -0.04 9.18 -6.52
CA PHE A 590 -0.44 10.58 -6.27
C PHE A 590 -1.95 10.72 -6.36
N VAL A 591 -2.64 10.81 -5.21
CA VAL A 591 -4.11 10.96 -5.10
C VAL A 591 -4.51 11.76 -3.85
N PRO A 592 -4.57 13.05 -3.86
CA PRO A 592 -3.89 14.07 -4.66
C PRO A 592 -2.44 14.26 -4.21
N ILE A 593 -2.08 13.74 -3.04
CA ILE A 593 -0.74 13.72 -2.46
C ILE A 593 -0.18 12.30 -2.54
N SER A 594 1.14 12.19 -2.54
CA SER A 594 1.84 10.91 -2.55
C SER A 594 1.40 10.03 -1.37
N THR A 595 0.78 8.90 -1.66
CA THR A 595 0.35 7.90 -0.67
C THR A 595 0.70 6.49 -1.12
N ASN A 596 1.08 5.65 -0.15
CA ASN A 596 1.33 4.22 -0.35
C ASN A 596 0.34 3.34 0.44
N VAL A 597 -0.84 3.87 0.71
CA VAL A 597 -1.87 3.26 1.54
C VAL A 597 -3.13 2.99 0.73
N TYR A 598 -3.67 1.76 0.80
CA TYR A 598 -4.68 1.28 -0.16
C TYR A 598 -5.89 0.58 0.47
N THR A 599 -6.14 0.71 1.74
CA THR A 599 -7.17 -0.02 2.50
C THR A 599 -6.85 -1.51 2.78
N ILE A 600 -7.64 -2.13 3.67
CA ILE A 600 -7.57 -3.57 3.99
C ILE A 600 -7.83 -4.47 2.77
N LEU A 601 -8.51 -3.96 1.74
CA LEU A 601 -8.99 -4.73 0.60
C LEU A 601 -7.88 -5.05 -0.41
N GLN A 602 -6.80 -4.25 -0.41
CA GLN A 602 -5.77 -4.25 -1.44
C GLN A 602 -5.13 -5.63 -1.72
N PRO A 603 -4.54 -6.35 -0.74
CA PRO A 603 -3.84 -7.60 -1.05
C PRO A 603 -4.77 -8.67 -1.59
N PHE A 604 -6.00 -8.72 -1.09
CA PHE A 604 -6.99 -9.71 -1.51
C PHE A 604 -7.51 -9.44 -2.92
N TYR A 605 -7.69 -8.16 -3.25
CA TYR A 605 -8.06 -7.76 -4.60
C TYR A 605 -6.92 -7.99 -5.60
N MET A 606 -5.69 -7.66 -5.24
CA MET A 606 -4.53 -7.84 -6.13
C MET A 606 -4.35 -9.31 -6.51
N ASP A 607 -4.44 -10.23 -5.57
CA ASP A 607 -4.25 -11.65 -5.82
C ASP A 607 -5.47 -12.34 -6.45
N PHE A 608 -6.68 -12.04 -5.96
CA PHE A 608 -7.88 -12.86 -6.25
C PHE A 608 -9.07 -12.05 -6.77
N GLY A 609 -8.93 -10.74 -6.97
CA GLY A 609 -10.02 -9.86 -7.41
C GLY A 609 -11.15 -9.76 -6.38
N GLN A 610 -12.37 -9.47 -6.84
CA GLN A 610 -13.56 -9.32 -5.98
C GLN A 610 -13.90 -10.60 -5.21
N PHE A 611 -13.64 -11.76 -5.79
CA PHE A 611 -13.82 -13.04 -5.10
C PHE A 611 -12.91 -13.16 -3.88
N GLY A 612 -11.65 -12.74 -3.99
CA GLY A 612 -10.72 -12.69 -2.87
C GLY A 612 -11.21 -11.80 -1.74
N VAL A 613 -11.72 -10.62 -2.07
CA VAL A 613 -12.29 -9.70 -1.08
C VAL A 613 -13.41 -10.37 -0.29
N ALA A 614 -14.34 -11.07 -0.95
CA ALA A 614 -15.44 -11.78 -0.29
C ALA A 614 -14.95 -12.93 0.60
N VAL A 615 -14.01 -13.75 0.11
CA VAL A 615 -13.46 -14.90 0.86
C VAL A 615 -12.72 -14.43 2.10
N PHE A 616 -11.85 -13.44 1.97
CA PHE A 616 -11.08 -12.92 3.10
C PHE A 616 -11.95 -12.13 4.09
N ALA A 617 -13.05 -11.52 3.64
CA ALA A 617 -14.06 -10.96 4.52
C ALA A 617 -14.65 -12.04 5.44
N VAL A 618 -14.96 -13.25 4.90
CA VAL A 618 -15.43 -14.37 5.72
C VAL A 618 -14.35 -14.85 6.69
N ILE A 619 -13.10 -15.00 6.24
CA ILE A 619 -11.98 -15.45 7.10
C ILE A 619 -11.75 -14.46 8.25
N TYR A 620 -11.70 -13.17 7.96
CA TYR A 620 -11.60 -12.11 8.95
C TYR A 620 -12.78 -12.10 9.91
N GLY A 621 -13.99 -12.26 9.39
CA GLY A 621 -15.21 -12.34 10.19
C GLY A 621 -15.16 -13.51 11.18
N ILE A 622 -14.76 -14.69 10.72
CA ILE A 622 -14.61 -15.88 11.59
C ILE A 622 -13.55 -15.65 12.66
N LEU A 623 -12.37 -15.13 12.29
CA LEU A 623 -11.26 -14.88 13.20
C LEU A 623 -11.66 -13.87 14.29
N THR A 624 -12.23 -12.74 13.88
CA THR A 624 -12.59 -11.65 14.80
C THR A 624 -13.80 -12.00 15.66
N GLY A 625 -14.80 -12.69 15.10
CA GLY A 625 -15.95 -13.20 15.85
C GLY A 625 -15.55 -14.22 16.92
N TRP A 626 -14.63 -15.14 16.59
CA TRP A 626 -14.05 -16.11 17.52
C TRP A 626 -13.26 -15.41 18.64
N ALA A 627 -12.37 -14.49 18.31
CA ALA A 627 -11.57 -13.77 19.31
C ALA A 627 -12.45 -12.89 20.21
N TYR A 628 -13.47 -12.24 19.64
CA TYR A 628 -14.45 -11.46 20.41
C TYR A 628 -15.22 -12.35 21.39
N ARG A 629 -15.63 -13.55 20.97
CA ARG A 629 -16.26 -14.50 21.88
C ARG A 629 -15.35 -14.93 23.02
N MET A 630 -14.08 -15.20 22.73
CA MET A 630 -13.10 -15.52 23.76
C MET A 630 -12.91 -14.37 24.76
N MET A 631 -12.87 -13.13 24.30
CA MET A 631 -12.83 -11.96 25.17
C MET A 631 -14.08 -11.86 26.04
N ARG A 632 -15.26 -12.03 25.45
CA ARG A 632 -16.55 -12.01 26.17
C ARG A 632 -16.65 -13.11 27.24
N ASN A 633 -16.04 -14.26 26.99
CA ASN A 633 -15.91 -15.35 27.94
C ASN A 633 -14.83 -15.11 29.03
N GLY A 634 -14.17 -13.95 29.04
CA GLY A 634 -13.18 -13.58 30.05
C GLY A 634 -11.80 -14.22 29.90
N ARG A 635 -11.53 -14.94 28.79
CA ARG A 635 -10.25 -15.62 28.56
C ARG A 635 -9.13 -14.60 28.38
N ALA A 636 -8.01 -14.76 29.09
CA ALA A 636 -6.90 -13.81 29.07
C ALA A 636 -6.32 -13.61 27.66
N PHE A 637 -6.01 -14.69 26.95
CA PHE A 637 -5.56 -14.61 25.55
C PHE A 637 -6.58 -13.91 24.67
N GLY A 638 -7.87 -14.25 24.80
CA GLY A 638 -8.95 -13.64 24.01
C GLY A 638 -9.05 -12.14 24.21
N LYS A 639 -8.87 -11.63 25.46
CA LYS A 639 -8.88 -10.21 25.78
C LYS A 639 -7.74 -9.47 25.08
N CYS A 640 -6.52 -10.01 25.17
CA CYS A 640 -5.34 -9.41 24.57
C CYS A 640 -5.40 -9.46 23.05
N PHE A 641 -5.72 -10.62 22.48
CA PHE A 641 -5.73 -10.82 21.04
C PHE A 641 -6.86 -10.04 20.36
N TYR A 642 -8.06 -10.04 20.93
CA TYR A 642 -9.17 -9.27 20.35
C TYR A 642 -8.90 -7.75 20.41
N MET A 643 -8.24 -7.23 21.42
CA MET A 643 -7.89 -5.81 21.48
C MET A 643 -7.01 -5.41 20.29
N TYR A 644 -6.01 -6.23 19.95
CA TYR A 644 -5.19 -6.00 18.73
C TYR A 644 -6.01 -6.10 17.45
N LEU A 645 -6.88 -7.11 17.34
CA LEU A 645 -7.78 -7.25 16.18
C LEU A 645 -8.75 -6.06 16.06
N ALA A 646 -9.28 -5.57 17.18
CA ALA A 646 -10.14 -4.39 17.18
C ALA A 646 -9.40 -3.12 16.72
N TYR A 647 -8.11 -2.98 17.08
CA TYR A 647 -7.22 -1.95 16.55
C TYR A 647 -7.04 -2.09 15.04
N ALA A 648 -6.74 -3.29 14.54
CA ALA A 648 -6.61 -3.56 13.11
C ALA A 648 -7.91 -3.24 12.34
N LEU A 649 -9.08 -3.59 12.92
CA LEU A 649 -10.38 -3.24 12.35
C LEU A 649 -10.69 -1.74 12.40
N ALA A 650 -10.22 -1.01 13.40
CA ALA A 650 -10.37 0.44 13.44
C ALA A 650 -9.58 1.14 12.34
N LEU A 651 -8.45 0.57 11.92
CA LEU A 651 -7.58 1.09 10.87
C LEU A 651 -7.74 0.41 9.51
N GLN A 652 -8.79 -0.39 9.30
CA GLN A 652 -9.01 -1.12 8.05
C GLN A 652 -9.19 -0.23 6.81
N PHE A 653 -9.56 1.03 7.00
CA PHE A 653 -9.63 2.00 5.91
C PHE A 653 -8.23 2.42 5.42
N PHE A 654 -7.20 2.16 6.22
CA PHE A 654 -5.83 2.58 5.96
C PHE A 654 -5.01 1.46 5.29
N GLN A 655 -4.89 0.30 5.94
CA GLN A 655 -4.15 -0.86 5.39
C GLN A 655 -4.59 -2.19 6.01
N GLU A 656 -4.08 -3.28 5.45
CA GLU A 656 -4.20 -4.62 6.00
C GLU A 656 -3.10 -4.87 7.05
N TYR A 657 -3.45 -5.43 8.22
CA TYR A 657 -2.53 -5.59 9.35
C TYR A 657 -2.23 -7.04 9.74
N ILE A 658 -3.03 -8.03 9.27
CA ILE A 658 -2.94 -9.42 9.76
C ILE A 658 -2.15 -10.29 8.80
N PHE A 659 -2.56 -10.41 7.55
CA PHE A 659 -1.92 -11.30 6.56
C PHE A 659 -0.64 -10.69 5.98
N THR A 660 -0.62 -9.40 5.71
CA THR A 660 0.55 -8.68 5.22
C THR A 660 1.47 -8.18 6.33
N GLY A 661 1.03 -8.28 7.59
CA GLY A 661 1.79 -7.88 8.79
C GLY A 661 3.06 -8.70 9.03
N ASN A 662 3.35 -9.66 8.15
CA ASN A 662 4.58 -10.44 8.14
C ASN A 662 4.85 -11.21 9.45
N LEU A 663 6.12 -11.41 9.74
CA LEU A 663 6.59 -12.11 10.93
C LEU A 663 6.13 -11.44 12.23
N HIS A 664 5.91 -10.12 12.22
CA HIS A 664 5.50 -9.34 13.39
C HIS A 664 4.21 -9.83 14.03
N ILE A 665 3.15 -10.05 13.23
CA ILE A 665 1.86 -10.52 13.78
C ILE A 665 1.95 -11.95 14.35
N ILE A 666 2.74 -12.83 13.71
CA ILE A 666 2.95 -14.18 14.21
C ILE A 666 3.68 -14.13 15.55
N GLN A 667 4.72 -13.32 15.67
CA GLN A 667 5.46 -13.13 16.90
C GLN A 667 4.56 -12.56 18.00
N LEU A 668 3.74 -11.55 17.68
CA LEU A 668 2.79 -10.96 18.62
C LEU A 668 1.81 -12.02 19.16
N ILE A 669 1.21 -12.82 18.27
CA ILE A 669 0.29 -13.89 18.67
C ILE A 669 0.98 -14.91 19.57
N VAL A 670 2.19 -15.36 19.20
CA VAL A 670 2.97 -16.32 19.99
C VAL A 670 3.32 -15.73 21.36
N PHE A 671 3.77 -14.48 21.42
CA PHE A 671 4.16 -13.82 22.68
C PHE A 671 2.94 -13.57 23.57
N LEU A 672 1.81 -13.15 23.02
CA LEU A 672 0.55 -13.04 23.75
C LEU A 672 0.11 -14.40 24.31
N PHE A 673 0.22 -15.46 23.51
CA PHE A 673 -0.11 -16.81 23.93
C PHE A 673 0.80 -17.29 25.06
N LEU A 674 2.12 -17.08 24.95
CA LEU A 674 3.09 -17.44 26.01
C LEU A 674 2.87 -16.66 27.30
N CYS A 675 2.53 -15.37 27.22
CA CYS A 675 2.25 -14.55 28.39
C CYS A 675 0.93 -14.90 29.11
N THR A 676 -0.02 -15.51 28.40
CA THR A 676 -1.37 -15.79 28.94
C THR A 676 -1.63 -17.28 29.20
N GLN A 677 -0.64 -18.16 29.04
CA GLN A 677 -0.77 -19.61 29.27
C GLN A 677 -0.18 -20.06 30.60
N ASP A 678 -1.02 -20.68 31.43
CA ASP A 678 -0.60 -21.24 32.72
C ASP A 678 0.27 -22.52 32.61
N ARG A 679 0.25 -23.21 31.46
CA ARG A 679 0.94 -24.51 31.27
C ARG A 679 2.48 -24.40 31.22
N PHE A 680 3.03 -23.22 30.95
CA PHE A 680 4.47 -22.97 30.94
C PHE A 680 5.03 -22.47 32.29
N ARG A 681 4.38 -22.81 33.41
CA ARG A 681 4.97 -22.58 34.73
C ARG A 681 6.20 -23.47 34.89
N LEU A 682 7.39 -22.89 34.81
CA LEU A 682 8.59 -23.48 35.39
C LEU A 682 8.36 -23.53 36.91
N SER A 683 7.86 -24.65 37.43
CA SER A 683 7.83 -24.90 38.86
C SER A 683 9.24 -25.15 39.30
N PHE A 684 9.98 -24.14 39.72
CA PHE A 684 11.10 -24.33 40.57
C PHE A 684 10.53 -24.92 41.90
N LYS A 685 10.53 -26.23 42.03
CA LYS A 685 10.30 -26.89 43.29
C LYS A 685 11.37 -26.36 44.21
N LYS A 686 11.00 -25.48 45.13
CA LYS A 686 11.77 -25.19 46.32
C LYS A 686 11.81 -26.51 47.08
N ASN A 687 12.88 -27.26 46.98
CA ASN A 687 13.19 -28.29 47.95
C ASN A 687 13.34 -27.55 49.27
N SER A 688 12.28 -27.50 50.05
CA SER A 688 12.38 -27.34 51.49
C SER A 688 13.01 -28.62 52.00
N ALA A 689 14.35 -28.65 52.00
CA ALA A 689 15.07 -29.60 52.84
C ALA A 689 14.59 -29.30 54.31
N ASP A 690 14.02 -30.29 54.87
CA ASP A 690 13.76 -30.40 56.31
C ASP A 690 15.03 -30.05 57.09
N ILE A 691 14.89 -29.12 58.05
CA ILE A 691 15.53 -29.18 59.34
C ILE A 691 14.47 -28.81 60.37
#